data_4067078172aee5312fb583c0cb620200
#
_entry.id   4067078172aee5312fb583c0cb620200
#
_cell.length_a   1.000
_cell.length_b   1.000
_cell.length_c   1.000
_cell.angle_alpha   90.00
_cell.angle_beta   90.00
_cell.angle_gamma   90.00
#
_symmetry.space_group_name_H-M   'P 1'
#
loop_
_entity.id
_entity.type
_entity.pdbx_description
1 polymer ?
#
loop_
_entity_poly.entity_id
_entity_poly.type
_entity_poly.pdbx_seq_one_letter_code
_entity_poly.pdbx_strand_id
1 'polypeptide(L)'
;MEYPYVAVLWTPGNALQVHPASPLLTKIQRDARWYPTLLRHGIAVFTRKPPVTFLDAYPLSGKSGVVLGTLFRQGGTCRLSLREVAEDADFAERCLRSRGEHLTRSYWGAYVALLSHPHTGEWTIARDCSGMIPCYYTTVRDITIAFSDVRDLEIFSDTQGQGEPLLRFEVNWRYIVGFLSSSQIQIRETGLKDVYELLAGESVEQRSGRQTVRSLWDPVPISCHDPSIKMDIVDTCRVLRDTAQACVAAWAGLEEKILHSLSGGFDSSLVLSLLKTSPRHPRVLCVNRFASGPGEDERSYAQTAARWAHADLLELPWDAETLVLDDRCLRLPRTAKPTLPHVFNGLDAQVYNQLGRTHGCNIIWTGQGGDHLFMAMNTDLGLADCLRHHGFLSSQLMTTLRDTARLTRKSMPHLLQLTMGRTIHYGDPLSRTALFKWANLLPQTRFLTQSLLPSNLAEYIRHPWATPSAPLPPGKRYQLLLLSEVLNRHRPLYGLQDVQELHPLLSQPLIDACLRIPVYQLLTGGKSRGLARLAFQDLLPRAIVVRQGKGQTTQFTLSLLRRSRPLLTELLLHGLLDQQDLLDRNALQSVLRPDTPLDWTALFPLCACLTAELWLRGWVHRDAVDQRPAALETTIH
;
A
#
# COMPACT_ATOMS: atom_id res chain seq x y z
N MET A 1 -6.21 -4.42 -5.94
CA MET A 1 -6.79 -5.37 -6.92
C MET A 1 -6.43 -6.80 -6.51
N GLU A 2 -7.33 -7.75 -6.69
CA GLU A 2 -7.05 -9.17 -6.45
C GLU A 2 -6.94 -9.92 -7.78
N TYR A 3 -5.82 -10.53 -8.00
CA TYR A 3 -5.65 -11.58 -9.00
C TYR A 3 -5.33 -12.86 -8.22
N PRO A 4 -6.30 -13.77 -8.02
CA PRO A 4 -6.04 -14.97 -7.23
C PRO A 4 -5.11 -15.92 -7.98
N TYR A 5 -3.93 -16.17 -7.42
CA TYR A 5 -2.96 -17.10 -7.97
C TYR A 5 -2.18 -17.84 -6.89
N VAL A 6 -1.75 -19.04 -7.23
CA VAL A 6 -0.74 -19.83 -6.51
C VAL A 6 0.28 -20.32 -7.51
N ALA A 7 1.54 -20.03 -7.29
CA ALA A 7 2.66 -20.48 -8.10
C ALA A 7 3.64 -21.31 -7.26
N VAL A 8 4.01 -22.45 -7.77
CA VAL A 8 5.01 -23.35 -7.17
C VAL A 8 6.24 -23.33 -8.04
N LEU A 9 7.38 -22.94 -7.46
CA LEU A 9 8.67 -22.81 -8.14
C LEU A 9 9.70 -23.67 -7.44
N TRP A 10 10.50 -24.41 -8.22
CA TRP A 10 11.55 -25.28 -7.69
C TRP A 10 12.71 -25.39 -8.67
N THR A 11 13.89 -25.71 -8.15
CA THR A 11 15.04 -26.02 -9.00
C THR A 11 14.93 -27.47 -9.49
N PRO A 12 15.01 -27.73 -10.79
CA PRO A 12 14.97 -29.09 -11.33
C PRO A 12 16.14 -29.92 -10.80
N GLY A 13 15.83 -30.99 -10.05
CA GLY A 13 16.81 -32.01 -9.64
C GLY A 13 16.90 -33.16 -10.64
N ASN A 14 17.78 -34.15 -10.38
CA ASN A 14 17.92 -35.35 -11.22
C ASN A 14 16.57 -36.08 -11.38
N ALA A 15 16.25 -36.45 -12.60
CA ALA A 15 14.94 -36.95 -13.08
C ALA A 15 14.43 -38.24 -12.41
N LEU A 16 15.17 -38.87 -11.50
CA LEU A 16 14.85 -40.16 -10.88
C LEU A 16 14.19 -40.09 -9.50
N GLN A 17 14.06 -38.90 -8.90
CA GLN A 17 13.37 -38.73 -7.62
C GLN A 17 11.97 -38.16 -7.85
N VAL A 18 10.95 -38.77 -7.18
CA VAL A 18 9.60 -38.20 -7.09
C VAL A 18 9.75 -36.78 -6.56
N HIS A 19 9.35 -35.80 -7.39
CA HIS A 19 9.65 -34.39 -7.08
C HIS A 19 8.94 -33.96 -5.81
N PRO A 20 9.60 -33.28 -4.85
CA PRO A 20 8.97 -32.82 -3.60
C PRO A 20 7.72 -31.92 -3.79
N ALA A 21 7.59 -31.26 -4.97
CA ALA A 21 6.42 -30.47 -5.31
C ALA A 21 5.20 -31.30 -5.73
N SER A 22 5.34 -32.60 -6.05
CA SER A 22 4.23 -33.42 -6.55
C SER A 22 3.00 -33.45 -5.62
N PRO A 23 3.13 -33.57 -4.28
CA PRO A 23 2.00 -33.54 -3.39
C PRO A 23 1.25 -32.20 -3.40
N LEU A 24 2.00 -31.08 -3.48
CA LEU A 24 1.43 -29.71 -3.58
C LEU A 24 0.64 -29.56 -4.87
N LEU A 25 1.25 -29.93 -6.01
CA LEU A 25 0.62 -29.82 -7.33
C LEU A 25 -0.65 -30.68 -7.40
N THR A 26 -0.61 -31.91 -6.88
CA THR A 26 -1.76 -32.81 -6.86
C THR A 26 -2.92 -32.22 -6.04
N LYS A 27 -2.64 -31.60 -4.90
CA LYS A 27 -3.69 -30.95 -4.09
C LYS A 27 -4.35 -29.79 -4.81
N ILE A 28 -3.57 -28.88 -5.43
CA ILE A 28 -4.13 -27.75 -6.19
C ILE A 28 -4.94 -28.23 -7.39
N GLN A 29 -4.44 -29.21 -8.15
CA GLN A 29 -5.12 -29.74 -9.33
C GLN A 29 -6.46 -30.43 -9.03
N ARG A 30 -6.62 -30.98 -7.83
CA ARG A 30 -7.90 -31.58 -7.38
C ARG A 30 -8.95 -30.55 -6.98
N ASP A 31 -8.56 -29.32 -6.69
CA ASP A 31 -9.48 -28.24 -6.36
C ASP A 31 -9.98 -27.57 -7.64
N ALA A 32 -11.24 -27.83 -8.01
CA ALA A 32 -11.87 -27.33 -9.24
C ALA A 32 -11.95 -25.81 -9.36
N ARG A 33 -11.61 -25.06 -8.29
CA ARG A 33 -11.54 -23.59 -8.34
C ARG A 33 -10.29 -23.10 -9.07
N TRP A 34 -9.25 -23.94 -9.22
CA TRP A 34 -7.96 -23.56 -9.79
C TRP A 34 -7.79 -24.05 -11.22
N TYR A 35 -7.36 -23.17 -12.10
CA TYR A 35 -7.03 -23.46 -13.48
C TYR A 35 -5.51 -23.44 -13.69
N PRO A 36 -4.92 -24.45 -14.31
CA PRO A 36 -3.49 -24.44 -14.64
C PRO A 36 -3.23 -23.41 -15.74
N THR A 37 -2.54 -22.32 -15.39
CA THR A 37 -2.18 -21.23 -16.32
C THR A 37 -0.83 -21.50 -16.97
N LEU A 38 0.11 -22.08 -16.21
CA LEU A 38 1.41 -22.51 -16.70
C LEU A 38 1.85 -23.78 -15.99
N LEU A 39 2.18 -24.81 -16.76
CA LEU A 39 2.75 -26.05 -16.24
C LEU A 39 4.01 -26.39 -17.01
N ARG A 40 5.15 -26.40 -16.32
CA ARG A 40 6.45 -26.83 -16.85
C ARG A 40 7.32 -27.33 -15.70
N HIS A 41 8.32 -28.14 -16.02
CA HIS A 41 9.32 -28.54 -15.02
C HIS A 41 10.03 -27.30 -14.45
N GLY A 42 10.02 -27.14 -13.13
CA GLY A 42 10.56 -26.00 -12.39
C GLY A 42 9.55 -24.89 -12.05
N ILE A 43 8.37 -24.86 -12.71
CA ILE A 43 7.34 -23.86 -12.43
C ILE A 43 5.93 -24.37 -12.74
N ALA A 44 5.02 -24.20 -11.80
CA ALA A 44 3.60 -24.44 -12.00
C ALA A 44 2.80 -23.24 -11.47
N VAL A 45 1.95 -22.66 -12.29
CA VAL A 45 1.11 -21.51 -11.94
C VAL A 45 -0.34 -21.86 -12.12
N PHE A 46 -1.11 -21.62 -11.07
CA PHE A 46 -2.56 -21.81 -11.04
C PHE A 46 -3.22 -20.49 -10.73
N THR A 47 -4.31 -20.20 -11.43
CA THR A 47 -5.10 -18.98 -11.23
C THR A 47 -6.58 -19.33 -11.07
N ARG A 48 -7.31 -18.40 -10.40
CA ARG A 48 -8.78 -18.38 -10.47
C ARG A 48 -9.20 -17.20 -11.35
N LYS A 49 -10.40 -17.26 -11.90
CA LYS A 49 -10.94 -16.17 -12.70
C LYS A 49 -10.99 -14.89 -11.85
N PRO A 50 -10.31 -13.82 -12.25
CA PRO A 50 -10.40 -12.55 -11.54
C PRO A 50 -11.80 -11.94 -11.71
N PRO A 51 -12.27 -11.13 -10.74
CA PRO A 51 -13.58 -10.49 -10.80
C PRO A 51 -13.69 -9.41 -11.86
N VAL A 52 -12.56 -8.89 -12.36
CA VAL A 52 -12.52 -7.86 -13.41
C VAL A 52 -11.89 -8.39 -14.70
N THR A 53 -12.39 -7.93 -15.85
CA THR A 53 -12.05 -8.46 -17.16
C THR A 53 -10.72 -7.97 -17.71
N PHE A 54 -10.15 -6.92 -17.13
CA PHE A 54 -8.87 -6.35 -17.57
C PHE A 54 -7.63 -6.98 -16.92
N LEU A 55 -7.81 -7.89 -15.98
CA LEU A 55 -6.71 -8.66 -15.41
C LEU A 55 -6.53 -9.94 -16.22
N ASP A 56 -5.41 -10.05 -16.94
CA ASP A 56 -5.07 -11.19 -17.79
C ASP A 56 -3.88 -12.00 -17.27
N ALA A 57 -3.71 -13.17 -17.86
CA ALA A 57 -2.48 -13.94 -17.78
C ALA A 57 -1.76 -13.87 -19.13
N TYR A 58 -0.58 -13.28 -19.17
CA TYR A 58 0.28 -13.17 -20.35
C TYR A 58 1.31 -14.30 -20.35
N PRO A 59 1.06 -15.45 -21.00
CA PRO A 59 2.03 -16.53 -21.07
C PRO A 59 3.21 -16.12 -21.96
N LEU A 60 4.42 -16.38 -21.47
CA LEU A 60 5.64 -16.09 -22.19
C LEU A 60 6.01 -17.23 -23.14
N SER A 61 6.65 -16.89 -24.27
CA SER A 61 7.10 -17.87 -25.26
C SER A 61 8.00 -18.93 -24.63
N GLY A 62 8.00 -20.16 -25.18
CA GLY A 62 8.74 -21.28 -24.61
C GLY A 62 8.30 -21.72 -23.22
N LYS A 63 7.10 -21.32 -22.77
CA LYS A 63 6.61 -21.55 -21.41
C LYS A 63 7.60 -21.06 -20.34
N SER A 64 8.33 -19.99 -20.61
CA SER A 64 9.38 -19.46 -19.75
C SER A 64 8.84 -18.63 -18.57
N GLY A 65 7.53 -18.45 -18.48
CA GLY A 65 6.87 -17.74 -17.38
C GLY A 65 5.51 -17.23 -17.77
N VAL A 66 4.93 -16.46 -16.87
CA VAL A 66 3.66 -15.76 -17.07
C VAL A 66 3.68 -14.41 -16.33
N VAL A 67 3.09 -13.39 -16.93
CA VAL A 67 2.79 -12.13 -16.25
C VAL A 67 1.29 -12.08 -15.97
N LEU A 68 0.92 -11.92 -14.71
CA LEU A 68 -0.46 -11.87 -14.23
C LEU A 68 -0.84 -10.42 -13.96
N GLY A 69 -1.91 -9.91 -14.56
CA GLY A 69 -2.40 -8.54 -14.31
C GLY A 69 -2.67 -7.72 -15.56
N THR A 70 -2.31 -6.45 -15.52
CA THR A 70 -2.51 -5.49 -16.61
C THR A 70 -1.20 -4.78 -16.94
N LEU A 71 -0.86 -4.73 -18.21
CA LEU A 71 0.33 -4.05 -18.72
C LEU A 71 -0.06 -2.91 -19.67
N PHE A 72 0.51 -1.74 -19.46
CA PHE A 72 0.51 -0.62 -20.39
C PHE A 72 1.95 -0.32 -20.83
N ARG A 73 2.16 0.11 -22.07
CA ARG A 73 3.48 0.56 -22.53
C ARG A 73 3.85 1.90 -21.86
N GLN A 74 5.11 2.08 -21.52
CA GLN A 74 5.58 3.40 -21.06
C GLN A 74 5.32 4.47 -22.14
N GLY A 75 4.81 5.63 -21.72
CA GLY A 75 4.39 6.71 -22.62
C GLY A 75 3.11 6.45 -23.43
N GLY A 76 2.44 5.30 -23.21
CA GLY A 76 1.19 4.94 -23.87
C GLY A 76 0.01 4.81 -22.91
N THR A 77 -1.19 4.88 -23.47
CA THR A 77 -2.47 4.67 -22.77
C THR A 77 -3.17 3.37 -23.16
N CYS A 78 -2.65 2.68 -24.18
CA CYS A 78 -3.22 1.41 -24.64
C CYS A 78 -2.68 0.26 -23.83
N ARG A 79 -3.59 -0.62 -23.38
CA ARG A 79 -3.25 -1.89 -22.73
C ARG A 79 -2.55 -2.81 -23.72
N LEU A 80 -1.50 -3.49 -23.26
CA LEU A 80 -0.86 -4.55 -24.00
C LEU A 80 -1.82 -5.74 -24.11
N SER A 81 -2.01 -6.25 -25.33
CA SER A 81 -2.86 -7.41 -25.56
C SER A 81 -2.09 -8.73 -25.40
N LEU A 82 -2.82 -9.81 -25.14
CA LEU A 82 -2.24 -11.16 -25.11
C LEU A 82 -1.58 -11.53 -26.44
N ARG A 83 -2.16 -11.08 -27.56
CA ARG A 83 -1.65 -11.32 -28.91
C ARG A 83 -0.30 -10.65 -29.13
N GLU A 84 -0.15 -9.37 -28.72
CA GLU A 84 1.12 -8.65 -28.83
C GLU A 84 2.25 -9.34 -28.07
N VAL A 85 1.96 -9.88 -26.86
CA VAL A 85 2.96 -10.63 -26.08
C VAL A 85 3.31 -11.97 -26.74
N ALA A 86 2.32 -12.65 -27.32
CA ALA A 86 2.52 -13.93 -28.00
C ALA A 86 3.28 -13.79 -29.32
N GLU A 87 3.09 -12.69 -30.04
CA GLU A 87 3.75 -12.38 -31.32
C GLU A 87 5.16 -11.77 -31.13
N ASP A 88 5.48 -11.21 -29.96
CA ASP A 88 6.82 -10.67 -29.65
C ASP A 88 7.75 -11.80 -29.15
N ALA A 89 8.45 -12.45 -30.09
CA ALA A 89 9.36 -13.55 -29.77
C ALA A 89 10.47 -13.16 -28.78
N ASP A 90 10.88 -11.88 -28.77
CA ASP A 90 11.96 -11.40 -27.92
C ASP A 90 11.46 -10.94 -26.54
N PHE A 91 10.14 -10.77 -26.36
CA PHE A 91 9.59 -10.29 -25.08
C PHE A 91 9.98 -11.18 -23.90
N ALA A 92 9.82 -12.49 -24.07
CA ALA A 92 10.18 -13.47 -23.05
C ALA A 92 11.68 -13.45 -22.75
N GLU A 93 12.52 -13.38 -23.79
CA GLU A 93 13.99 -13.32 -23.62
C GLU A 93 14.41 -12.05 -22.90
N ARG A 94 13.86 -10.88 -23.25
CA ARG A 94 14.13 -9.62 -22.54
C ARG A 94 13.71 -9.68 -21.08
N CYS A 95 12.55 -10.27 -20.77
CA CYS A 95 12.09 -10.44 -19.38
C CYS A 95 13.03 -11.36 -18.59
N LEU A 96 13.43 -12.50 -19.15
CA LEU A 96 14.33 -13.44 -18.50
C LEU A 96 15.74 -12.86 -18.30
N ARG A 97 16.34 -12.30 -19.35
CA ARG A 97 17.69 -11.73 -19.31
C ARG A 97 17.80 -10.58 -18.29
N SER A 98 16.79 -9.72 -18.24
CA SER A 98 16.71 -8.61 -17.29
C SER A 98 16.19 -9.02 -15.91
N ARG A 99 15.71 -10.27 -15.74
CA ARG A 99 15.08 -10.76 -14.50
C ARG A 99 13.91 -9.90 -14.05
N GLY A 100 13.06 -9.52 -15.01
CA GLY A 100 11.89 -8.70 -14.77
C GLY A 100 12.11 -7.18 -14.87
N GLU A 101 13.35 -6.68 -14.88
CA GLU A 101 13.61 -5.24 -14.96
C GLU A 101 13.07 -4.61 -16.28
N HIS A 102 13.06 -5.37 -17.38
CA HIS A 102 12.44 -4.93 -18.62
C HIS A 102 10.97 -4.56 -18.45
N LEU A 103 10.23 -5.28 -17.59
CA LEU A 103 8.82 -4.98 -17.33
C LEU A 103 8.66 -3.61 -16.65
N THR A 104 9.46 -3.30 -15.64
CA THR A 104 9.37 -2.02 -14.93
C THR A 104 9.86 -0.82 -15.73
N ARG A 105 10.79 -1.04 -16.69
CA ARG A 105 11.33 0.03 -17.55
C ARG A 105 10.48 0.34 -18.76
N SER A 106 9.87 -0.70 -19.37
CA SER A 106 9.16 -0.55 -20.65
C SER A 106 7.65 -0.57 -20.51
N TYR A 107 7.16 -1.00 -19.34
CA TYR A 107 5.73 -1.15 -19.05
C TYR A 107 5.42 -0.63 -17.66
N TRP A 108 4.14 -0.30 -17.46
CA TRP A 108 3.55 0.04 -16.17
C TRP A 108 2.18 -0.61 -16.06
N GLY A 109 1.57 -0.57 -14.90
CA GLY A 109 0.26 -1.14 -14.65
C GLY A 109 0.18 -1.78 -13.26
N ALA A 110 -0.55 -2.88 -13.16
CA ALA A 110 -0.63 -3.69 -11.96
C ALA A 110 -0.37 -5.14 -12.33
N TYR A 111 0.77 -5.69 -11.94
CA TYR A 111 1.14 -7.04 -12.34
C TYR A 111 2.09 -7.75 -11.36
N VAL A 112 2.07 -9.08 -11.45
CA VAL A 112 3.09 -9.96 -10.88
C VAL A 112 3.63 -10.84 -11.99
N ALA A 113 4.94 -10.90 -12.16
CA ALA A 113 5.61 -11.75 -13.15
C ALA A 113 6.28 -12.95 -12.47
N LEU A 114 6.03 -14.13 -13.01
CA LEU A 114 6.55 -15.41 -12.57
C LEU A 114 7.39 -15.98 -13.71
N LEU A 115 8.70 -15.88 -13.61
CA LEU A 115 9.65 -16.19 -14.67
C LEU A 115 10.49 -17.40 -14.28
N SER A 116 10.77 -18.30 -15.21
CA SER A 116 11.67 -19.43 -14.99
C SER A 116 12.49 -19.72 -16.22
N HIS A 117 13.82 -19.68 -16.07
CA HIS A 117 14.73 -19.92 -17.17
C HIS A 117 14.67 -21.38 -17.62
N PRO A 118 14.42 -21.66 -18.93
CA PRO A 118 14.15 -23.02 -19.41
C PRO A 118 15.31 -24.00 -19.23
N HIS A 119 16.54 -23.54 -19.25
CA HIS A 119 17.72 -24.41 -19.23
C HIS A 119 18.38 -24.49 -17.85
N THR A 120 18.39 -23.39 -17.08
CA THR A 120 19.07 -23.37 -15.76
C THR A 120 18.13 -23.70 -14.61
N GLY A 121 16.81 -23.60 -14.80
CA GLY A 121 15.83 -23.73 -13.73
C GLY A 121 15.85 -22.57 -12.72
N GLU A 122 16.66 -21.54 -12.95
CA GLU A 122 16.63 -20.31 -12.17
C GLU A 122 15.27 -19.63 -12.35
N TRP A 123 14.73 -19.05 -11.30
CA TRP A 123 13.44 -18.38 -11.37
C TRP A 123 13.47 -17.00 -10.72
N THR A 124 12.52 -16.18 -11.14
CA THR A 124 12.31 -14.82 -10.60
C THR A 124 10.80 -14.59 -10.42
N ILE A 125 10.43 -14.05 -9.26
CA ILE A 125 9.12 -13.47 -9.00
C ILE A 125 9.32 -11.96 -8.95
N ALA A 126 8.58 -11.20 -9.75
CA ALA A 126 8.69 -9.74 -9.82
C ALA A 126 7.33 -9.09 -9.59
N ARG A 127 7.29 -8.02 -8.81
CA ARG A 127 6.08 -7.23 -8.53
C ARG A 127 6.23 -5.83 -9.12
N ASP A 128 5.16 -5.31 -9.70
CA ASP A 128 5.11 -3.97 -10.28
C ASP A 128 5.34 -2.85 -9.24
N CYS A 129 5.59 -1.63 -9.75
CA CYS A 129 5.91 -0.46 -8.93
C CYS A 129 4.71 0.09 -8.14
N SER A 130 3.47 -0.20 -8.57
CA SER A 130 2.27 0.24 -7.86
C SER A 130 1.93 -0.65 -6.66
N GLY A 131 2.37 -1.92 -6.70
CA GLY A 131 2.06 -2.92 -5.68
C GLY A 131 0.57 -3.25 -5.54
N MET A 132 -0.26 -2.93 -6.54
CA MET A 132 -1.72 -3.11 -6.47
C MET A 132 -2.15 -4.58 -6.40
N ILE A 133 -1.38 -5.50 -7.00
CA ILE A 133 -1.60 -6.94 -6.85
C ILE A 133 -0.74 -7.44 -5.69
N PRO A 134 -1.32 -8.09 -4.67
CA PRO A 134 -0.54 -8.67 -3.58
C PRO A 134 0.38 -9.78 -4.08
N CYS A 135 1.58 -9.85 -3.52
CA CYS A 135 2.54 -10.90 -3.82
C CYS A 135 3.24 -11.32 -2.53
N TYR A 136 2.87 -12.51 -2.05
CA TYR A 136 3.52 -13.16 -0.92
C TYR A 136 4.27 -14.38 -1.40
N TYR A 137 5.28 -14.79 -0.63
CA TYR A 137 5.98 -16.04 -0.87
C TYR A 137 6.45 -16.70 0.43
N THR A 138 6.58 -18.02 0.38
CA THR A 138 7.17 -18.84 1.42
C THR A 138 8.03 -19.93 0.78
N THR A 139 9.02 -20.42 1.48
CA THR A 139 9.91 -21.50 0.98
C THR A 139 9.90 -22.66 1.95
N VAL A 140 9.57 -23.84 1.45
CA VAL A 140 9.54 -25.09 2.20
C VAL A 140 10.32 -26.15 1.42
N ARG A 141 11.36 -26.72 2.01
CA ARG A 141 12.18 -27.82 1.42
C ARG A 141 12.61 -27.50 -0.03
N ASP A 142 13.20 -26.34 -0.27
CA ASP A 142 13.67 -25.87 -1.59
C ASP A 142 12.56 -25.61 -2.63
N ILE A 143 11.30 -25.62 -2.22
CA ILE A 143 10.15 -25.21 -3.02
C ILE A 143 9.69 -23.85 -2.55
N THR A 144 9.64 -22.89 -3.47
CA THR A 144 9.05 -21.58 -3.20
C THR A 144 7.62 -21.55 -3.72
N ILE A 145 6.70 -21.12 -2.86
CA ILE A 145 5.29 -20.95 -3.20
C ILE A 145 5.01 -19.45 -3.17
N ALA A 146 4.63 -18.88 -4.31
CA ALA A 146 4.16 -17.50 -4.40
C ALA A 146 2.64 -17.47 -4.53
N PHE A 147 2.00 -16.50 -3.88
CA PHE A 147 0.55 -16.42 -3.81
C PHE A 147 0.05 -14.99 -3.57
N SER A 148 -1.20 -14.74 -3.93
CA SER A 148 -1.87 -13.47 -3.68
C SER A 148 -2.53 -13.38 -2.31
N ASP A 149 -3.02 -14.50 -1.78
CA ASP A 149 -3.76 -14.58 -0.52
C ASP A 149 -3.37 -15.84 0.25
N VAL A 150 -3.06 -15.69 1.52
CA VAL A 150 -2.66 -16.82 2.39
C VAL A 150 -3.79 -17.85 2.58
N ARG A 151 -5.05 -17.43 2.44
CA ARG A 151 -6.21 -18.34 2.49
C ARG A 151 -6.18 -19.39 1.37
N ASP A 152 -5.56 -19.05 0.25
CA ASP A 152 -5.40 -19.98 -0.88
C ASP A 152 -4.43 -21.12 -0.57
N LEU A 153 -3.62 -20.97 0.49
CA LEU A 153 -2.70 -22.01 0.96
C LEU A 153 -3.32 -22.93 2.05
N GLU A 154 -4.54 -22.67 2.51
CA GLU A 154 -5.20 -23.52 3.51
C GLU A 154 -5.36 -24.98 3.03
N ILE A 155 -5.46 -25.19 1.69
CA ILE A 155 -5.47 -26.52 1.09
C ILE A 155 -4.23 -27.35 1.42
N PHE A 156 -3.11 -26.71 1.76
CA PHE A 156 -1.85 -27.37 2.13
C PHE A 156 -1.73 -27.63 3.64
N SER A 157 -2.53 -26.94 4.44
CA SER A 157 -2.57 -27.09 5.90
C SER A 157 -3.53 -28.21 6.34
N ASP A 158 -4.41 -28.67 5.42
CA ASP A 158 -5.41 -29.67 5.72
C ASP A 158 -4.80 -31.08 5.82
N THR A 159 -5.04 -31.73 6.96
CA THR A 159 -4.56 -33.07 7.31
C THR A 159 -5.59 -34.17 7.01
N GLN A 160 -6.61 -33.95 6.16
CA GLN A 160 -7.57 -34.98 5.77
C GLN A 160 -6.89 -36.17 5.06
N GLY A 161 -5.96 -36.79 5.74
CA GLY A 161 -5.21 -37.96 5.30
C GLY A 161 -4.03 -38.18 6.24
N GLN A 162 -3.62 -39.43 6.44
CA GLN A 162 -2.50 -39.82 7.28
C GLN A 162 -1.19 -39.13 6.79
N GLY A 163 -0.79 -38.04 7.42
CA GLY A 163 0.45 -37.35 7.12
C GLY A 163 0.58 -35.98 7.81
N GLU A 164 1.81 -35.49 7.98
CA GLU A 164 2.03 -34.12 8.45
C GLU A 164 1.55 -33.10 7.43
N PRO A 165 1.01 -31.93 7.87
CA PRO A 165 0.62 -30.86 6.97
C PRO A 165 1.86 -30.36 6.19
N LEU A 166 1.68 -30.08 4.90
CA LEU A 166 2.75 -29.57 4.04
C LEU A 166 3.18 -28.16 4.43
N LEU A 167 2.26 -27.36 4.97
CA LEU A 167 2.50 -26.02 5.49
C LEU A 167 1.89 -25.89 6.88
N ARG A 168 2.65 -25.31 7.80
CA ARG A 168 2.19 -24.86 9.11
C ARG A 168 2.43 -23.38 9.24
N PHE A 169 1.43 -22.63 9.62
CA PHE A 169 1.55 -21.19 9.86
C PHE A 169 1.70 -20.94 11.35
N GLU A 170 2.81 -20.30 11.71
CA GLU A 170 3.09 -19.86 13.07
C GLU A 170 3.11 -18.33 13.13
N VAL A 171 2.70 -17.75 14.26
CA VAL A 171 2.73 -16.30 14.46
C VAL A 171 4.17 -15.78 14.58
N ASN A 172 4.48 -14.74 13.82
CA ASN A 172 5.73 -13.99 13.96
C ASN A 172 5.55 -12.89 15.02
N TRP A 173 5.82 -13.22 16.27
CA TRP A 173 5.64 -12.30 17.39
C TRP A 173 6.51 -11.04 17.28
N ARG A 174 7.70 -11.13 16.67
CA ARG A 174 8.54 -9.95 16.40
C ARG A 174 7.83 -8.97 15.49
N TYR A 175 7.18 -9.46 14.45
CA TYR A 175 6.36 -8.63 13.56
C TYR A 175 5.17 -8.02 14.30
N ILE A 176 4.50 -8.78 15.17
CA ILE A 176 3.37 -8.27 15.97
C ILE A 176 3.80 -7.13 16.87
N VAL A 177 4.94 -7.24 17.57
CA VAL A 177 5.51 -6.13 18.36
C VAL A 177 5.82 -4.93 17.48
N GLY A 178 6.42 -5.14 16.31
CA GLY A 178 6.65 -4.10 15.31
C GLY A 178 5.36 -3.41 14.87
N PHE A 179 4.31 -4.16 14.58
CA PHE A 179 3.00 -3.64 14.18
C PHE A 179 2.33 -2.86 15.31
N LEU A 180 2.38 -3.35 16.54
CA LEU A 180 1.82 -2.67 17.72
C LEU A 180 2.53 -1.34 17.99
N SER A 181 3.84 -1.28 17.73
CA SER A 181 4.64 -0.06 17.91
C SER A 181 4.54 0.91 16.75
N SER A 182 4.28 0.40 15.54
CA SER A 182 4.06 1.18 14.33
C SER A 182 3.05 0.48 13.43
N SER A 183 1.80 0.85 13.57
CA SER A 183 0.71 0.27 12.77
C SER A 183 0.85 0.49 11.25
N GLN A 184 1.82 1.28 10.84
CA GLN A 184 2.19 1.56 9.45
C GLN A 184 3.47 0.83 9.02
N ILE A 185 3.85 -0.24 9.73
CA ILE A 185 5.03 -1.05 9.40
C ILE A 185 4.90 -1.63 7.98
N GLN A 186 5.88 -1.35 7.13
CA GLN A 186 5.94 -1.80 5.74
C GLN A 186 7.30 -2.45 5.47
N ILE A 187 7.42 -3.71 5.88
CA ILE A 187 8.61 -4.54 5.70
C ILE A 187 8.23 -5.84 5.01
N ARG A 188 9.23 -6.57 4.53
CA ARG A 188 9.02 -7.85 3.83
C ARG A 188 8.48 -8.93 4.73
N GLU A 189 8.86 -8.96 6.01
CA GLU A 189 8.29 -9.89 6.98
C GLU A 189 6.78 -9.69 7.14
N THR A 190 6.09 -10.75 7.52
CA THR A 190 4.65 -10.72 7.79
C THR A 190 4.36 -11.13 9.23
N GLY A 191 3.09 -11.12 9.61
CA GLY A 191 2.63 -11.65 10.89
C GLY A 191 2.80 -13.16 11.04
N LEU A 192 3.16 -13.84 9.97
CA LEU A 192 3.42 -15.29 9.92
C LEU A 192 4.91 -15.54 9.72
N LYS A 193 5.47 -16.50 10.45
CA LYS A 193 6.87 -16.93 10.26
C LYS A 193 7.07 -17.49 8.86
N ASP A 194 8.23 -17.20 8.27
CA ASP A 194 8.65 -17.69 6.96
C ASP A 194 7.69 -17.36 5.79
N VAL A 195 6.77 -16.43 6.01
CA VAL A 195 5.93 -15.84 4.99
C VAL A 195 6.35 -14.40 4.77
N TYR A 196 6.76 -14.09 3.55
CA TYR A 196 7.27 -12.77 3.16
C TYR A 196 6.36 -12.10 2.15
N GLU A 197 6.26 -10.79 2.22
CA GLU A 197 5.67 -9.96 1.16
C GLU A 197 6.77 -9.44 0.24
N LEU A 198 6.61 -9.60 -1.05
CA LEU A 198 7.42 -8.90 -2.04
C LEU A 198 6.90 -7.46 -2.12
N LEU A 199 7.74 -6.47 -1.75
CA LEU A 199 7.33 -5.07 -1.75
C LEU A 199 7.17 -4.52 -3.18
N ALA A 200 6.50 -3.39 -3.31
CA ALA A 200 6.29 -2.73 -4.61
C ALA A 200 7.63 -2.44 -5.31
N GLY A 201 7.74 -2.85 -6.57
CA GLY A 201 8.94 -2.66 -7.38
C GLY A 201 10.11 -3.59 -7.04
N GLU A 202 9.87 -4.69 -6.29
CA GLU A 202 10.90 -5.67 -5.98
C GLU A 202 10.76 -6.96 -6.80
N SER A 203 11.84 -7.72 -6.84
CA SER A 203 11.85 -9.12 -7.23
C SER A 203 12.57 -9.98 -6.21
N VAL A 204 12.14 -11.25 -6.11
CA VAL A 204 12.89 -12.32 -5.46
C VAL A 204 13.32 -13.32 -6.52
N GLU A 205 14.58 -13.72 -6.49
CA GLU A 205 15.17 -14.63 -7.46
C GLU A 205 15.93 -15.77 -6.77
N GLN A 206 15.84 -16.96 -7.38
CA GLN A 206 16.64 -18.13 -7.00
C GLN A 206 17.71 -18.35 -8.06
N ARG A 207 18.98 -18.30 -7.65
CA ARG A 207 20.11 -18.49 -8.53
C ARG A 207 21.23 -19.24 -7.82
N SER A 208 21.79 -20.24 -8.50
CA SER A 208 22.93 -21.01 -7.96
C SER A 208 22.72 -21.50 -6.52
N GLY A 209 21.50 -21.95 -6.20
CA GLY A 209 21.14 -22.42 -4.86
C GLY A 209 20.86 -21.31 -3.82
N ARG A 210 20.95 -20.04 -4.19
CA ARG A 210 20.75 -18.90 -3.29
C ARG A 210 19.53 -18.06 -3.69
N GLN A 211 18.73 -17.70 -2.70
CA GLN A 211 17.61 -16.77 -2.87
C GLN A 211 18.04 -15.35 -2.52
N THR A 212 17.71 -14.37 -3.37
CA THR A 212 18.03 -12.96 -3.16
C THR A 212 16.85 -12.05 -3.55
N VAL A 213 16.68 -10.96 -2.81
CA VAL A 213 15.69 -9.92 -3.14
C VAL A 213 16.40 -8.73 -3.77
N ARG A 214 15.84 -8.21 -4.88
CA ARG A 214 16.37 -7.07 -5.62
C ARG A 214 15.31 -6.00 -5.80
N SER A 215 15.72 -4.73 -5.82
CA SER A 215 14.89 -3.63 -6.30
C SER A 215 14.95 -3.59 -7.83
N LEU A 216 13.81 -3.71 -8.50
CA LEU A 216 13.64 -3.53 -9.95
C LEU A 216 13.31 -2.09 -10.29
N TRP A 217 12.68 -1.39 -9.37
CA TRP A 217 12.35 0.02 -9.45
C TRP A 217 12.83 0.70 -8.17
N ASP A 218 13.85 1.52 -8.32
CA ASP A 218 14.41 2.27 -7.19
C ASP A 218 13.95 3.74 -7.29
N PRO A 219 13.12 4.22 -6.35
CA PRO A 219 12.67 5.60 -6.34
C PRO A 219 13.76 6.59 -5.91
N VAL A 220 14.85 6.13 -5.33
CA VAL A 220 15.95 7.00 -4.83
C VAL A 220 16.63 7.74 -5.96
N PRO A 221 17.16 7.09 -7.02
CA PRO A 221 17.73 7.78 -8.17
C PRO A 221 16.73 8.71 -8.89
N ILE A 222 15.45 8.31 -8.97
CA ILE A 222 14.38 9.11 -9.58
C ILE A 222 14.17 10.40 -8.78
N SER A 223 14.33 10.35 -7.47
CA SER A 223 14.17 11.48 -6.55
C SER A 223 15.39 12.41 -6.48
N CYS A 224 16.52 11.98 -7.01
CA CYS A 224 17.71 12.82 -7.11
C CYS A 224 17.46 13.91 -8.16
N HIS A 225 17.31 15.15 -7.71
CA HIS A 225 17.17 16.28 -8.60
C HIS A 225 18.49 16.56 -9.32
N ASP A 226 18.48 16.60 -10.65
CA ASP A 226 19.58 17.10 -11.44
C ASP A 226 19.49 18.64 -11.48
N PRO A 227 20.42 19.38 -10.85
CA PRO A 227 20.38 20.84 -10.83
C PRO A 227 20.47 21.49 -12.22
N SER A 228 20.93 20.74 -13.23
CA SER A 228 21.02 21.22 -14.61
C SER A 228 19.66 21.29 -15.31
N ILE A 229 18.68 20.50 -14.84
CA ILE A 229 17.31 20.45 -15.39
C ILE A 229 16.47 21.52 -14.70
N LYS A 230 16.47 22.75 -15.27
CA LYS A 230 15.59 23.83 -14.82
C LYS A 230 14.22 23.69 -15.49
N MET A 231 13.30 22.99 -14.87
CA MET A 231 11.89 23.06 -15.26
C MET A 231 11.24 24.27 -14.58
N ASP A 232 10.62 25.15 -15.36
CA ASP A 232 9.80 26.22 -14.79
C ASP A 232 8.48 25.65 -14.22
N ILE A 233 7.74 26.47 -13.50
CA ILE A 233 6.51 26.03 -12.84
C ILE A 233 5.42 25.66 -13.86
N VAL A 234 5.40 26.30 -15.02
CA VAL A 234 4.39 26.08 -16.08
C VAL A 234 4.64 24.75 -16.75
N ASP A 235 5.90 24.45 -17.10
CA ASP A 235 6.29 23.16 -17.67
C ASP A 235 6.07 22.02 -16.68
N THR A 236 6.38 22.26 -15.39
CA THR A 236 6.13 21.28 -14.34
C THR A 236 4.63 20.99 -14.19
N CYS A 237 3.77 22.00 -14.20
CA CYS A 237 2.31 21.84 -14.19
C CYS A 237 1.82 21.04 -15.39
N ARG A 238 2.35 21.35 -16.59
CA ARG A 238 1.97 20.65 -17.83
C ARG A 238 2.33 19.15 -17.74
N VAL A 239 3.58 18.83 -17.39
CA VAL A 239 4.03 17.44 -17.25
C VAL A 239 3.18 16.67 -16.23
N LEU A 240 2.91 17.28 -15.06
CA LEU A 240 2.08 16.66 -14.03
C LEU A 240 0.66 16.40 -14.55
N ARG A 241 0.07 17.36 -15.25
CA ARG A 241 -1.28 17.28 -15.82
C ARG A 241 -1.37 16.21 -16.89
N ASP A 242 -0.50 16.25 -17.89
CA ASP A 242 -0.51 15.34 -19.03
C ASP A 242 -0.30 13.90 -18.55
N THR A 243 0.62 13.69 -17.60
CA THR A 243 0.88 12.36 -17.03
C THR A 243 -0.33 11.86 -16.25
N ALA A 244 -0.96 12.67 -15.40
CA ALA A 244 -2.14 12.26 -14.64
C ALA A 244 -3.33 11.93 -15.57
N GLN A 245 -3.56 12.76 -16.61
CA GLN A 245 -4.58 12.51 -17.63
C GLN A 245 -4.33 11.20 -18.37
N ALA A 246 -3.09 10.95 -18.80
CA ALA A 246 -2.72 9.71 -19.50
C ALA A 246 -2.94 8.47 -18.62
N CYS A 247 -2.50 8.50 -17.36
CA CYS A 247 -2.70 7.38 -16.43
C CYS A 247 -4.19 7.10 -16.18
N VAL A 248 -4.97 8.13 -15.88
CA VAL A 248 -6.41 7.97 -15.64
C VAL A 248 -7.13 7.49 -16.90
N ALA A 249 -6.80 8.04 -18.07
CA ALA A 249 -7.39 7.64 -19.35
C ALA A 249 -7.06 6.18 -19.72
N ALA A 250 -5.84 5.71 -19.44
CA ALA A 250 -5.44 4.32 -19.67
C ALA A 250 -6.31 3.35 -18.87
N TRP A 251 -6.47 3.58 -17.58
CA TRP A 251 -7.33 2.76 -16.72
C TRP A 251 -8.82 2.89 -17.09
N ALA A 252 -9.31 4.12 -17.37
CA ALA A 252 -10.69 4.35 -17.78
C ALA A 252 -11.06 3.66 -19.09
N GLY A 253 -10.07 3.38 -19.93
CA GLY A 253 -10.24 2.64 -21.18
C GLY A 253 -10.62 1.17 -21.01
N LEU A 254 -10.55 0.62 -19.81
CA LEU A 254 -10.73 -0.80 -19.52
C LEU A 254 -12.12 -1.17 -19.02
N GLU A 255 -12.88 -0.20 -18.50
CA GLU A 255 -14.18 -0.44 -17.88
C GLU A 255 -15.26 0.50 -18.43
N GLU A 256 -16.47 -0.03 -18.58
CA GLU A 256 -17.62 0.77 -19.03
C GLU A 256 -18.35 1.45 -17.88
N LYS A 257 -18.29 0.85 -16.69
CA LYS A 257 -19.01 1.32 -15.50
C LYS A 257 -18.06 1.32 -14.31
N ILE A 258 -18.05 2.44 -13.59
CA ILE A 258 -17.14 2.67 -12.46
C ILE A 258 -17.95 3.19 -11.26
N LEU A 259 -17.80 2.55 -10.10
CA LEU A 259 -18.11 3.19 -8.82
C LEU A 259 -16.94 4.11 -8.48
N HIS A 260 -17.21 5.32 -8.01
CA HIS A 260 -16.16 6.24 -7.58
C HIS A 260 -16.39 6.73 -6.15
N SER A 261 -15.45 6.44 -5.26
CA SER A 261 -15.48 6.93 -3.88
C SER A 261 -15.16 8.43 -3.86
N LEU A 262 -16.17 9.27 -3.73
CA LEU A 262 -16.08 10.72 -3.81
C LEU A 262 -16.23 11.35 -2.42
N SER A 263 -15.10 11.65 -1.75
CA SER A 263 -15.12 12.29 -0.44
C SER A 263 -15.38 13.81 -0.49
N GLY A 264 -15.36 14.45 -1.68
CA GLY A 264 -15.37 15.90 -1.80
C GLY A 264 -14.00 16.57 -1.51
N GLY A 265 -12.96 15.80 -1.20
CA GLY A 265 -11.59 16.26 -1.11
C GLY A 265 -10.97 16.49 -2.51
N PHE A 266 -9.81 17.16 -2.54
CA PHE A 266 -9.11 17.49 -3.79
C PHE A 266 -8.84 16.26 -4.66
N ASP A 267 -8.26 15.20 -4.09
CA ASP A 267 -7.75 14.06 -4.87
C ASP A 267 -8.87 13.21 -5.50
N SER A 268 -9.95 12.91 -4.76
CA SER A 268 -11.10 12.19 -5.31
C SER A 268 -11.83 13.03 -6.35
N SER A 269 -11.97 14.35 -6.14
CA SER A 269 -12.57 15.25 -7.12
C SER A 269 -11.72 15.37 -8.38
N LEU A 270 -10.39 15.35 -8.25
CA LEU A 270 -9.46 15.33 -9.39
C LEU A 270 -9.63 14.05 -10.22
N VAL A 271 -9.65 12.89 -9.58
CA VAL A 271 -9.87 11.62 -10.28
C VAL A 271 -11.21 11.64 -11.04
N LEU A 272 -12.29 12.14 -10.42
CA LEU A 272 -13.60 12.28 -11.08
C LEU A 272 -13.52 13.18 -12.31
N SER A 273 -12.87 14.35 -12.20
CA SER A 273 -12.74 15.28 -13.33
C SER A 273 -11.92 14.69 -14.46
N LEU A 274 -10.83 13.99 -14.15
CA LEU A 274 -10.00 13.28 -15.14
C LEU A 274 -10.75 12.12 -15.81
N LEU A 275 -11.59 11.39 -15.08
CA LEU A 275 -12.48 10.36 -15.64
C LEU A 275 -13.44 10.96 -16.67
N LYS A 276 -14.04 12.10 -16.36
CA LYS A 276 -14.98 12.77 -17.27
C LYS A 276 -14.32 13.37 -18.52
N THR A 277 -13.03 13.67 -18.44
CA THR A 277 -12.27 14.12 -19.61
C THR A 277 -11.61 12.95 -20.40
N SER A 278 -11.78 11.71 -19.92
CA SER A 278 -11.26 10.52 -20.59
C SER A 278 -11.97 10.27 -21.92
N PRO A 279 -11.26 9.88 -23.00
CA PRO A 279 -11.86 9.64 -24.32
C PRO A 279 -12.94 8.55 -24.37
N ARG A 280 -12.89 7.60 -23.45
CA ARG A 280 -13.88 6.48 -23.39
C ARG A 280 -15.15 6.80 -22.60
N HIS A 281 -15.16 7.88 -21.82
CA HIS A 281 -16.32 8.34 -21.05
C HIS A 281 -17.07 7.21 -20.30
N PRO A 282 -16.45 6.48 -19.38
CA PRO A 282 -17.14 5.44 -18.63
C PRO A 282 -18.33 6.03 -17.85
N ARG A 283 -19.35 5.23 -17.62
CA ARG A 283 -20.45 5.62 -16.71
C ARG A 283 -19.93 5.59 -15.29
N VAL A 284 -19.96 6.75 -14.63
CA VAL A 284 -19.46 6.92 -13.25
C VAL A 284 -20.61 7.16 -12.30
N LEU A 285 -20.75 6.28 -11.32
CA LEU A 285 -21.60 6.48 -10.16
C LEU A 285 -20.75 6.84 -8.96
N CYS A 286 -20.85 8.07 -8.49
CA CYS A 286 -20.14 8.53 -7.30
C CYS A 286 -20.83 8.07 -6.03
N VAL A 287 -20.04 7.68 -5.04
CA VAL A 287 -20.52 7.30 -3.71
C VAL A 287 -19.81 8.17 -2.68
N ASN A 288 -20.60 8.96 -1.95
CA ASN A 288 -20.12 9.74 -0.81
C ASN A 288 -20.54 9.06 0.49
N ARG A 289 -19.55 8.67 1.30
CA ARG A 289 -19.78 8.20 2.67
C ARG A 289 -19.56 9.36 3.60
N PHE A 290 -20.53 9.71 4.43
CA PHE A 290 -20.45 10.86 5.32
C PHE A 290 -20.84 10.51 6.76
N ALA A 291 -20.23 11.20 7.74
CA ALA A 291 -20.63 11.17 9.13
C ALA A 291 -21.35 12.48 9.48
N SER A 292 -22.26 12.43 10.44
CA SER A 292 -23.08 13.59 10.83
C SER A 292 -22.40 14.52 11.84
N GLY A 293 -21.13 14.25 12.21
CA GLY A 293 -20.38 15.05 13.19
C GLY A 293 -19.96 16.43 12.68
N PRO A 294 -19.77 17.41 13.58
CA PRO A 294 -19.26 18.73 13.22
C PRO A 294 -17.89 18.63 12.52
N GLY A 295 -17.79 19.14 11.28
CA GLY A 295 -16.56 19.10 10.46
C GLY A 295 -16.28 17.78 9.78
N GLU A 296 -17.15 16.78 9.88
CA GLU A 296 -17.05 15.48 9.23
C GLU A 296 -17.96 15.38 7.99
N ASP A 297 -18.98 16.24 7.90
CA ASP A 297 -19.88 16.30 6.76
C ASP A 297 -19.27 17.10 5.61
N GLU A 298 -18.79 16.37 4.61
CA GLU A 298 -18.21 16.94 3.38
C GLU A 298 -19.14 16.87 2.17
N ARG A 299 -20.42 16.53 2.36
CA ARG A 299 -21.40 16.36 1.27
C ARG A 299 -21.48 17.55 0.32
N SER A 300 -21.49 18.76 0.84
CA SER A 300 -21.55 19.98 0.01
C SER A 300 -20.41 20.06 -1.02
N TYR A 301 -19.21 19.59 -0.66
CA TYR A 301 -18.08 19.51 -1.57
C TYR A 301 -18.22 18.35 -2.56
N ALA A 302 -18.65 17.18 -2.11
CA ALA A 302 -18.93 16.04 -2.98
C ALA A 302 -20.02 16.37 -4.02
N GLN A 303 -21.11 17.00 -3.60
CA GLN A 303 -22.17 17.50 -4.49
C GLN A 303 -21.64 18.52 -5.50
N THR A 304 -20.77 19.44 -5.05
CA THR A 304 -20.16 20.43 -5.93
C THR A 304 -19.26 19.78 -6.98
N ALA A 305 -18.45 18.80 -6.59
CA ALA A 305 -17.60 18.05 -7.52
C ALA A 305 -18.42 17.19 -8.50
N ALA A 306 -19.46 16.49 -8.00
CA ALA A 306 -20.33 15.65 -8.83
C ALA A 306 -21.11 16.49 -9.86
N ARG A 307 -21.67 17.64 -9.45
CA ARG A 307 -22.37 18.57 -10.37
C ARG A 307 -21.42 19.13 -11.44
N TRP A 308 -20.20 19.50 -11.05
CA TRP A 308 -19.19 19.99 -11.98
C TRP A 308 -18.83 18.96 -13.05
N ALA A 309 -18.70 17.71 -12.63
CA ALA A 309 -18.38 16.60 -13.53
C ALA A 309 -19.60 15.96 -14.21
N HIS A 310 -20.81 16.48 -14.01
CA HIS A 310 -22.07 15.89 -14.50
C HIS A 310 -22.16 14.38 -14.18
N ALA A 311 -21.90 14.01 -12.92
CA ALA A 311 -21.92 12.63 -12.44
C ALA A 311 -23.03 12.41 -11.41
N ASP A 312 -23.61 11.21 -11.44
CA ASP A 312 -24.59 10.78 -10.43
C ASP A 312 -23.87 10.59 -9.08
N LEU A 313 -24.56 10.98 -7.99
CA LEU A 313 -24.04 10.91 -6.63
C LEU A 313 -25.01 10.19 -5.71
N LEU A 314 -24.53 9.14 -5.06
CA LEU A 314 -25.20 8.50 -3.92
C LEU A 314 -24.55 8.98 -2.62
N GLU A 315 -25.37 9.48 -1.71
CA GLU A 315 -24.93 9.91 -0.37
C GLU A 315 -25.39 8.89 0.65
N LEU A 316 -24.43 8.25 1.32
CA LEU A 316 -24.68 7.17 2.24
C LEU A 316 -24.09 7.51 3.61
N PRO A 317 -24.91 7.61 4.67
CA PRO A 317 -24.42 7.96 5.98
C PRO A 317 -23.57 6.84 6.58
N TRP A 318 -22.54 7.22 7.33
CA TRP A 318 -21.98 6.42 8.39
C TRP A 318 -22.69 6.78 9.69
N ASP A 319 -23.56 5.90 10.12
CA ASP A 319 -24.24 6.14 11.38
C ASP A 319 -23.37 5.62 12.54
N ALA A 320 -22.57 6.53 13.10
CA ALA A 320 -21.76 6.21 14.26
C ALA A 320 -22.61 5.88 15.49
N GLU A 321 -23.89 6.26 15.52
CA GLU A 321 -24.78 6.03 16.66
C GLU A 321 -25.36 4.63 16.69
N THR A 322 -25.56 4.02 15.56
CA THR A 322 -26.04 2.64 15.45
C THR A 322 -24.91 1.63 15.25
N LEU A 323 -23.71 2.11 14.90
CA LEU A 323 -22.58 1.25 14.65
C LEU A 323 -21.99 0.73 15.97
N VAL A 324 -22.02 -0.57 16.16
CA VAL A 324 -21.36 -1.28 17.25
C VAL A 324 -20.37 -2.28 16.62
N LEU A 325 -19.22 -2.47 17.25
CA LEU A 325 -18.34 -3.55 16.89
C LEU A 325 -19.02 -4.87 17.26
N ASP A 326 -19.68 -5.49 16.28
CA ASP A 326 -20.38 -6.76 16.41
C ASP A 326 -19.49 -7.94 15.98
N ASP A 327 -20.00 -9.16 16.13
CA ASP A 327 -19.30 -10.37 15.73
C ASP A 327 -18.82 -10.38 14.27
N ARG A 328 -19.47 -9.64 13.38
CA ARG A 328 -19.07 -9.51 11.97
C ARG A 328 -17.83 -8.67 11.81
N CYS A 329 -17.73 -7.57 12.58
CA CYS A 329 -16.54 -6.72 12.63
C CYS A 329 -15.37 -7.43 13.34
N LEU A 330 -15.68 -8.34 14.28
CA LEU A 330 -14.69 -9.05 15.09
C LEU A 330 -14.10 -10.28 14.39
N ARG A 331 -14.77 -10.81 13.37
CA ARG A 331 -14.27 -11.95 12.59
C ARG A 331 -13.42 -11.42 11.42
N LEU A 332 -12.16 -11.10 11.70
CA LEU A 332 -11.24 -10.81 10.64
C LEU A 332 -10.86 -12.11 9.89
N PRO A 333 -10.69 -12.04 8.57
CA PRO A 333 -10.16 -13.16 7.82
C PRO A 333 -8.71 -13.39 8.16
N ARG A 334 -8.29 -14.60 7.89
CA ARG A 334 -6.89 -14.96 7.89
C ARG A 334 -6.17 -14.21 6.78
N THR A 335 -5.31 -13.27 7.16
CA THR A 335 -4.43 -12.51 6.25
C THR A 335 -3.00 -12.69 6.70
N ALA A 336 -2.03 -12.54 5.80
CA ALA A 336 -0.61 -12.67 6.15
C ALA A 336 -0.15 -11.59 7.15
N LYS A 337 -0.81 -10.43 7.18
CA LYS A 337 -0.47 -9.31 8.07
C LYS A 337 -1.72 -8.72 8.71
N PRO A 338 -1.71 -8.33 10.00
CA PRO A 338 -2.73 -7.42 10.52
C PRO A 338 -2.66 -6.08 9.80
N THR A 339 -3.81 -5.45 9.52
CA THR A 339 -3.88 -4.16 8.83
C THR A 339 -4.95 -3.30 9.49
N LEU A 340 -4.58 -2.12 9.96
CA LEU A 340 -5.45 -1.20 10.71
C LEU A 340 -6.86 -0.99 10.14
N PRO A 341 -7.02 -0.78 8.82
CA PRO A 341 -8.33 -0.58 8.26
C PRO A 341 -9.28 -1.77 8.39
N HIS A 342 -8.79 -2.99 8.67
CA HIS A 342 -9.62 -4.21 8.68
C HIS A 342 -10.83 -4.13 9.62
N VAL A 343 -10.69 -3.49 10.78
CA VAL A 343 -11.77 -3.39 11.77
C VAL A 343 -12.96 -2.58 11.24
N PHE A 344 -12.70 -1.58 10.39
CA PHE A 344 -13.73 -0.67 9.89
C PHE A 344 -14.15 -0.98 8.44
N ASN A 345 -13.27 -1.61 7.67
CA ASN A 345 -13.48 -1.83 6.23
C ASN A 345 -14.55 -2.88 5.91
N GLY A 346 -14.83 -3.82 6.81
CA GLY A 346 -15.83 -4.85 6.57
C GLY A 346 -17.24 -4.28 6.35
N LEU A 347 -17.54 -3.15 6.97
CA LEU A 347 -18.83 -2.45 6.82
C LEU A 347 -18.95 -1.78 5.45
N ASP A 348 -17.90 -1.10 5.00
CA ASP A 348 -17.87 -0.46 3.69
C ASP A 348 -17.86 -1.49 2.55
N ALA A 349 -17.17 -2.61 2.73
CA ALA A 349 -17.13 -3.67 1.74
C ALA A 349 -18.52 -4.24 1.43
N GLN A 350 -19.38 -4.42 2.44
CA GLN A 350 -20.76 -4.89 2.22
C GLN A 350 -21.55 -3.89 1.37
N VAL A 351 -21.45 -2.59 1.66
CA VAL A 351 -22.11 -1.53 0.90
C VAL A 351 -21.63 -1.52 -0.55
N TYR A 352 -20.30 -1.56 -0.78
CA TYR A 352 -19.76 -1.53 -2.12
C TYR A 352 -20.06 -2.81 -2.91
N ASN A 353 -20.06 -3.98 -2.30
CA ASN A 353 -20.51 -5.23 -2.94
C ASN A 353 -21.98 -5.14 -3.37
N GLN A 354 -22.85 -4.62 -2.49
CA GLN A 354 -24.26 -4.42 -2.83
C GLN A 354 -24.42 -3.44 -4.00
N LEU A 355 -23.74 -2.29 -3.95
CA LEU A 355 -23.78 -1.31 -5.05
C LEU A 355 -23.23 -1.90 -6.35
N GLY A 356 -22.15 -2.66 -6.28
CA GLY A 356 -21.57 -3.34 -7.43
C GLY A 356 -22.59 -4.25 -8.12
N ARG A 357 -23.28 -5.11 -7.35
CA ARG A 357 -24.32 -5.99 -7.87
C ARG A 357 -25.51 -5.21 -8.44
N THR A 358 -25.99 -4.20 -7.70
CA THR A 358 -27.17 -3.41 -8.09
C THR A 358 -26.95 -2.63 -9.38
N HIS A 359 -25.74 -2.05 -9.57
CA HIS A 359 -25.43 -1.19 -10.71
C HIS A 359 -24.60 -1.88 -11.80
N GLY A 360 -24.23 -3.15 -11.59
CA GLY A 360 -23.39 -3.91 -12.52
C GLY A 360 -22.00 -3.30 -12.67
N CYS A 361 -21.38 -2.90 -11.55
CA CYS A 361 -20.03 -2.37 -11.48
C CYS A 361 -19.11 -3.34 -10.76
N ASN A 362 -17.97 -3.70 -11.34
CA ASN A 362 -17.00 -4.62 -10.74
C ASN A 362 -15.80 -3.88 -10.16
N ILE A 363 -15.77 -2.55 -10.27
CA ILE A 363 -14.62 -1.76 -9.84
C ILE A 363 -15.06 -0.50 -9.09
N ILE A 364 -14.32 -0.18 -8.05
CA ILE A 364 -14.40 1.10 -7.34
C ILE A 364 -13.08 1.86 -7.48
N TRP A 365 -13.18 3.10 -7.89
CA TRP A 365 -12.03 4.01 -7.98
C TRP A 365 -11.97 4.95 -6.79
N THR A 366 -10.74 5.28 -6.37
CA THR A 366 -10.50 6.20 -5.25
C THR A 366 -9.47 7.27 -5.60
N GLY A 367 -9.43 8.34 -4.79
CA GLY A 367 -8.38 9.36 -4.86
C GLY A 367 -7.13 9.02 -4.03
N GLN A 368 -6.96 7.77 -3.60
CA GLN A 368 -5.81 7.37 -2.78
C GLN A 368 -4.50 7.61 -3.53
N GLY A 369 -3.46 7.98 -2.79
CA GLY A 369 -2.15 8.33 -3.34
C GLY A 369 -1.95 9.83 -3.53
N GLY A 370 -3.00 10.62 -3.82
CA GLY A 370 -2.86 12.06 -4.04
C GLY A 370 -2.25 12.82 -2.87
N ASP A 371 -2.62 12.48 -1.64
CA ASP A 371 -2.05 13.06 -0.42
C ASP A 371 -0.51 12.90 -0.36
N HIS A 372 0.00 11.78 -0.83
CA HIS A 372 1.41 11.39 -0.78
C HIS A 372 2.20 11.97 -1.96
N LEU A 373 1.65 11.83 -3.17
CA LEU A 373 2.29 12.27 -4.41
C LEU A 373 2.38 13.79 -4.51
N PHE A 374 1.25 14.46 -4.25
CA PHE A 374 1.13 15.91 -4.40
C PHE A 374 1.53 16.68 -3.14
N MET A 375 1.99 16.00 -2.12
CA MET A 375 2.41 16.54 -0.83
C MET A 375 1.29 17.32 -0.12
N ALA A 376 0.39 16.58 0.52
CA ALA A 376 -0.68 17.16 1.32
C ALA A 376 -0.21 17.71 2.68
N MET A 377 0.99 17.35 3.09
CA MET A 377 1.52 17.59 4.43
C MET A 377 2.00 19.03 4.61
N ASN A 378 1.66 19.65 5.75
CA ASN A 378 2.15 20.96 6.15
C ASN A 378 3.58 20.82 6.72
N THR A 379 4.57 20.72 5.85
CA THR A 379 5.97 20.53 6.22
C THR A 379 6.85 21.69 5.81
N ASP A 380 7.91 21.96 6.58
CA ASP A 380 8.95 22.94 6.27
C ASP A 380 10.20 22.29 5.64
N LEU A 381 10.18 20.98 5.40
CA LEU A 381 11.31 20.24 4.83
C LEU A 381 11.65 20.67 3.39
N GLY A 382 10.64 21.07 2.61
CA GLY A 382 10.87 21.61 1.27
C GLY A 382 11.76 22.87 1.26
N LEU A 383 11.75 23.66 2.32
CA LEU A 383 12.63 24.83 2.45
C LEU A 383 14.11 24.41 2.56
N ALA A 384 14.40 23.33 3.28
CA ALA A 384 15.77 22.79 3.35
C ALA A 384 16.24 22.25 2.00
N ASP A 385 15.35 21.61 1.23
CA ASP A 385 15.65 21.18 -0.14
C ASP A 385 15.94 22.37 -1.05
N CYS A 386 15.14 23.44 -0.95
CA CYS A 386 15.32 24.66 -1.74
C CYS A 386 16.66 25.35 -1.42
N LEU A 387 17.00 25.50 -0.12
CA LEU A 387 18.27 26.07 0.31
C LEU A 387 19.45 25.28 -0.26
N ARG A 388 19.37 23.96 -0.24
CA ARG A 388 20.42 23.09 -0.76
C ARG A 388 20.59 23.20 -2.28
N HIS A 389 19.48 23.34 -3.03
CA HIS A 389 19.51 23.42 -4.49
C HIS A 389 19.92 24.79 -5.01
N HIS A 390 19.51 25.85 -4.33
CA HIS A 390 19.63 27.22 -4.86
C HIS A 390 20.55 28.13 -4.03
N GLY A 391 20.96 27.72 -2.83
CA GLY A 391 21.77 28.52 -1.92
C GLY A 391 21.01 29.67 -1.24
N PHE A 392 21.71 30.40 -0.37
CA PHE A 392 21.13 31.45 0.49
C PHE A 392 20.71 32.72 -0.28
N LEU A 393 21.37 33.05 -1.36
CA LEU A 393 21.17 34.30 -2.07
C LEU A 393 20.15 34.22 -3.21
N SER A 394 19.44 33.13 -3.34
CA SER A 394 18.50 32.94 -4.44
C SER A 394 17.13 33.56 -4.14
N SER A 395 16.52 34.17 -5.16
CA SER A 395 15.13 34.65 -5.11
C SER A 395 14.13 33.50 -4.86
N GLN A 396 14.47 32.29 -5.33
CA GLN A 396 13.68 31.09 -5.11
C GLN A 396 13.59 30.73 -3.63
N LEU A 397 14.68 30.86 -2.86
CA LEU A 397 14.67 30.63 -1.42
C LEU A 397 13.72 31.59 -0.69
N MET A 398 13.74 32.86 -1.04
CA MET A 398 12.85 33.87 -0.44
C MET A 398 11.38 33.59 -0.74
N THR A 399 11.08 33.19 -1.98
CA THR A 399 9.71 32.78 -2.35
C THR A 399 9.28 31.54 -1.56
N THR A 400 10.12 30.51 -1.52
CA THR A 400 9.86 29.28 -0.75
C THR A 400 9.71 29.54 0.74
N LEU A 401 10.52 30.46 1.32
CA LEU A 401 10.43 30.85 2.72
C LEU A 401 9.06 31.48 3.06
N ARG A 402 8.58 32.42 2.20
CA ARG A 402 7.25 33.04 2.35
C ARG A 402 6.14 31.98 2.24
N ASP A 403 6.23 31.10 1.26
CA ASP A 403 5.27 30.03 1.05
C ASP A 403 5.25 29.05 2.23
N THR A 404 6.43 28.66 2.73
CA THR A 404 6.54 27.77 3.89
C THR A 404 6.00 28.44 5.16
N ALA A 405 6.22 29.74 5.35
CA ALA A 405 5.68 30.48 6.48
C ALA A 405 4.13 30.50 6.46
N ARG A 406 3.53 30.70 5.29
CA ARG A 406 2.07 30.63 5.12
C ARG A 406 1.53 29.22 5.39
N LEU A 407 2.20 28.19 4.84
CA LEU A 407 1.79 26.78 4.97
C LEU A 407 1.84 26.30 6.42
N THR A 408 2.97 26.59 7.13
CA THR A 408 3.22 26.05 8.46
C THR A 408 2.78 26.98 9.60
N ARG A 409 2.38 28.22 9.27
CA ARG A 409 2.06 29.29 10.26
C ARG A 409 3.20 29.57 11.24
N LYS A 410 4.46 29.43 10.78
CA LYS A 410 5.67 29.73 11.55
C LYS A 410 6.29 31.03 11.06
N SER A 411 7.01 31.75 11.95
CA SER A 411 7.75 32.95 11.56
C SER A 411 8.95 32.63 10.67
N MET A 412 9.29 33.53 9.75
CA MET A 412 10.43 33.35 8.84
C MET A 412 11.77 33.16 9.57
N PRO A 413 12.10 33.94 10.63
CA PRO A 413 13.35 33.72 11.37
C PRO A 413 13.42 32.31 11.99
N HIS A 414 12.32 31.83 12.57
CA HIS A 414 12.26 30.48 13.13
C HIS A 414 12.44 29.40 12.05
N LEU A 415 11.84 29.58 10.89
CA LEU A 415 12.00 28.68 9.75
C LEU A 415 13.45 28.65 9.26
N LEU A 416 14.13 29.79 9.16
CA LEU A 416 15.54 29.85 8.79
C LEU A 416 16.42 29.12 9.79
N GLN A 417 16.20 29.34 11.10
CA GLN A 417 16.93 28.61 12.15
C GLN A 417 16.74 27.10 12.05
N LEU A 418 15.51 26.63 11.87
CA LEU A 418 15.21 25.20 11.67
C LEU A 418 15.89 24.64 10.42
N THR A 419 15.84 25.38 9.33
CA THR A 419 16.39 24.98 8.03
C THR A 419 17.90 24.86 8.08
N MET A 420 18.59 25.81 8.71
CA MET A 420 20.04 25.78 8.89
C MET A 420 20.46 24.54 9.69
N GLY A 421 19.81 24.27 10.82
CA GLY A 421 20.08 23.07 11.61
C GLY A 421 19.91 21.77 10.80
N ARG A 422 18.88 21.69 9.96
CA ARG A 422 18.61 20.52 9.12
C ARG A 422 19.57 20.36 7.95
N THR A 423 20.07 21.46 7.43
CA THR A 423 21.04 21.44 6.31
C THR A 423 22.44 21.07 6.81
N ILE A 424 22.82 21.53 7.98
CA ILE A 424 24.13 21.25 8.60
C ILE A 424 24.20 19.81 9.10
N HIS A 425 23.16 19.33 9.78
CA HIS A 425 23.09 17.97 10.32
C HIS A 425 22.55 16.92 9.34
N TYR A 426 22.58 17.23 8.05
CA TYR A 426 22.18 16.31 6.99
C TYR A 426 23.10 15.08 6.98
N GLY A 427 22.53 13.94 7.28
CA GLY A 427 23.29 12.68 7.43
C GLY A 427 23.55 12.23 8.86
N ASP A 428 23.33 13.09 9.86
CA ASP A 428 23.43 12.74 11.27
C ASP A 428 22.26 11.79 11.67
N PRO A 429 22.52 10.75 12.48
CA PRO A 429 21.49 9.90 13.10
C PRO A 429 20.38 10.68 13.82
N LEU A 430 20.71 11.81 14.48
CA LEU A 430 19.75 12.69 15.16
C LEU A 430 18.76 13.35 14.18
N SER A 431 19.23 13.79 13.02
CA SER A 431 18.34 14.32 11.98
C SER A 431 17.44 13.25 11.38
N ARG A 432 17.92 11.99 11.33
CA ARG A 432 17.11 10.82 10.98
C ARG A 432 15.98 10.60 11.96
N THR A 433 16.25 10.66 13.26
CA THR A 433 15.24 10.51 14.33
C THR A 433 14.17 11.60 14.24
N ALA A 434 14.55 12.86 14.01
CA ALA A 434 13.60 13.96 13.83
C ALA A 434 12.69 13.77 12.61
N LEU A 435 13.23 13.25 11.49
CA LEU A 435 12.46 12.94 10.30
C LEU A 435 11.40 11.85 10.56
N PHE A 436 11.79 10.78 11.26
CA PHE A 436 10.88 9.70 11.66
C PHE A 436 9.80 10.17 12.63
N LYS A 437 10.13 11.06 13.56
CA LYS A 437 9.16 11.69 14.47
C LYS A 437 8.07 12.47 13.71
N TRP A 438 8.45 13.14 12.63
CA TRP A 438 7.51 13.93 11.84
C TRP A 438 6.62 13.10 10.93
N ALA A 439 7.12 11.98 10.44
CA ALA A 439 6.34 11.03 9.64
C ALA A 439 5.46 10.10 10.50
N ASN A 440 5.38 10.31 11.82
CA ASN A 440 4.77 9.37 12.77
C ASN A 440 5.34 7.93 12.68
N LEU A 441 6.57 7.80 12.19
CA LEU A 441 7.26 6.53 12.04
C LEU A 441 8.10 6.14 13.27
N LEU A 442 8.07 6.96 14.33
CA LEU A 442 8.65 6.55 15.61
C LEU A 442 7.75 5.53 16.28
N PRO A 443 8.34 4.54 16.94
CA PRO A 443 7.58 3.58 17.70
C PRO A 443 6.63 4.25 18.69
N GLN A 444 5.35 3.88 18.66
CA GLN A 444 4.33 4.30 19.61
C GLN A 444 4.14 3.18 20.61
N THR A 445 4.88 3.23 21.71
CA THR A 445 4.95 2.14 22.69
C THR A 445 4.09 2.34 23.92
N ARG A 446 3.12 3.28 23.87
CA ARG A 446 2.30 3.69 25.04
C ARG A 446 1.60 2.53 25.75
N PHE A 447 1.15 1.53 25.01
CA PHE A 447 0.41 0.39 25.54
C PHE A 447 1.22 -0.91 25.52
N LEU A 448 2.53 -0.84 25.29
CA LEU A 448 3.40 -2.00 25.21
C LEU A 448 4.24 -2.16 26.46
N THR A 449 4.47 -3.39 26.86
CA THR A 449 5.38 -3.76 27.94
C THR A 449 6.81 -3.40 27.54
N GLN A 450 7.38 -2.38 28.19
CA GLN A 450 8.67 -1.80 27.76
C GLN A 450 9.85 -2.78 27.82
N SER A 451 9.83 -3.74 28.74
CA SER A 451 10.87 -4.76 28.90
C SER A 451 10.95 -5.75 27.72
N LEU A 452 9.90 -5.84 26.91
CA LEU A 452 9.83 -6.74 25.77
C LEU A 452 10.18 -6.07 24.44
N LEU A 453 10.45 -4.77 24.44
CA LEU A 453 10.76 -4.05 23.22
C LEU A 453 12.22 -4.33 22.78
N PRO A 454 12.45 -4.80 21.55
CA PRO A 454 13.80 -4.97 21.02
C PRO A 454 14.56 -3.64 20.98
N SER A 455 15.83 -3.65 21.36
CA SER A 455 16.69 -2.45 21.32
C SER A 455 16.81 -1.85 19.91
N ASN A 456 16.69 -2.68 18.87
CA ASN A 456 16.73 -2.29 17.46
C ASN A 456 15.34 -2.13 16.81
N LEU A 457 14.27 -2.01 17.61
CA LEU A 457 12.88 -1.92 17.10
C LEU A 457 12.71 -0.83 16.04
N ALA A 458 13.26 0.36 16.29
CA ALA A 458 13.16 1.48 15.34
C ALA A 458 13.88 1.21 14.01
N GLU A 459 14.88 0.35 13.98
CA GLU A 459 15.56 -0.10 12.77
C GLU A 459 14.77 -1.21 12.09
N TYR A 460 14.28 -2.14 12.85
CA TYR A 460 13.49 -3.28 12.37
C TYR A 460 12.24 -2.85 11.58
N ILE A 461 11.49 -1.86 12.07
CA ILE A 461 10.26 -1.41 11.42
C ILE A 461 10.48 -0.53 10.16
N ARG A 462 11.74 -0.28 9.77
CA ARG A 462 12.05 0.62 8.65
C ARG A 462 11.85 -0.04 7.30
N HIS A 463 11.16 0.67 6.42
CA HIS A 463 11.13 0.34 5.01
C HIS A 463 12.54 0.48 4.38
N PRO A 464 12.93 -0.35 3.40
CA PRO A 464 14.25 -0.22 2.73
C PRO A 464 14.54 1.21 2.20
N TRP A 465 13.56 1.94 1.72
CA TRP A 465 13.72 3.33 1.25
C TRP A 465 13.97 4.35 2.37
N ALA A 466 13.78 3.99 3.62
CA ALA A 466 14.08 4.88 4.74
C ALA A 466 15.59 5.10 4.97
N THR A 467 16.42 4.16 4.48
CA THR A 467 17.89 4.24 4.50
C THR A 467 18.41 4.21 3.07
N PRO A 468 18.19 5.28 2.27
CA PRO A 468 18.55 5.30 0.87
C PRO A 468 20.06 5.18 0.68
N SER A 469 20.47 4.50 -0.40
CA SER A 469 21.86 4.33 -0.80
C SER A 469 22.55 5.65 -1.21
N ALA A 470 21.75 6.66 -1.61
CA ALA A 470 22.22 7.99 -1.96
C ALA A 470 21.66 9.05 -1.00
N PRO A 471 22.40 10.14 -0.74
CA PRO A 471 21.95 11.24 0.10
C PRO A 471 20.81 12.01 -0.57
N LEU A 472 19.59 11.84 -0.07
CA LEU A 472 18.41 12.58 -0.53
C LEU A 472 18.16 13.83 0.32
N PRO A 473 17.69 14.94 -0.29
CA PRO A 473 17.23 16.11 0.46
C PRO A 473 16.11 15.74 1.45
N PRO A 474 16.00 16.44 2.61
CA PRO A 474 15.07 16.10 3.67
C PRO A 474 13.61 15.97 3.22
N GLY A 475 13.13 16.89 2.37
CA GLY A 475 11.77 16.87 1.84
C GLY A 475 11.53 15.67 0.93
N LYS A 476 12.48 15.34 0.05
CA LYS A 476 12.39 14.16 -0.82
C LYS A 476 12.40 12.87 -0.02
N ARG A 477 13.23 12.78 0.99
CA ARG A 477 13.27 11.63 1.90
C ARG A 477 11.93 11.44 2.61
N TYR A 478 11.30 12.54 3.04
CA TYR A 478 9.97 12.49 3.63
C TYR A 478 8.91 12.02 2.63
N GLN A 479 8.94 12.52 1.38
CA GLN A 479 8.04 12.07 0.32
C GLN A 479 8.17 10.56 0.06
N LEU A 480 9.40 10.02 0.02
CA LEU A 480 9.62 8.58 -0.15
C LEU A 480 9.05 7.75 1.01
N LEU A 481 9.16 8.23 2.25
CA LEU A 481 8.58 7.54 3.39
C LEU A 481 7.04 7.51 3.31
N LEU A 482 6.42 8.60 2.91
CA LEU A 482 4.97 8.65 2.66
C LEU A 482 4.56 7.69 1.54
N LEU A 483 5.34 7.63 0.45
CA LEU A 483 5.09 6.69 -0.65
C LEU A 483 5.27 5.24 -0.23
N SER A 484 6.28 4.92 0.57
CA SER A 484 6.48 3.55 1.06
C SER A 484 5.28 3.07 1.86
N GLU A 485 4.64 3.94 2.62
CA GLU A 485 3.42 3.63 3.35
C GLU A 485 2.27 3.31 2.39
N VAL A 486 1.99 4.18 1.43
CA VAL A 486 0.81 4.02 0.58
C VAL A 486 0.95 2.87 -0.42
N LEU A 487 2.13 2.66 -1.02
CA LEU A 487 2.34 1.59 -2.00
C LEU A 487 2.32 0.18 -1.41
N ASN A 488 2.64 0.03 -0.14
CA ASN A 488 2.65 -1.26 0.53
C ASN A 488 1.44 -1.48 1.46
N ARG A 489 0.55 -0.49 1.57
CA ARG A 489 -0.70 -0.56 2.33
C ARG A 489 -1.91 -0.91 1.47
N HIS A 490 -1.71 -1.03 0.13
CA HIS A 490 -2.76 -1.44 -0.79
C HIS A 490 -3.18 -2.86 -0.52
N ARG A 491 -4.24 -2.97 0.22
CA ARG A 491 -4.94 -4.23 0.35
C ARG A 491 -6.37 -3.93 -0.03
N PRO A 492 -6.98 -4.82 -0.80
CA PRO A 492 -8.39 -4.69 -1.10
C PRO A 492 -9.14 -4.43 0.19
N LEU A 493 -10.12 -3.54 0.16
CA LEU A 493 -11.06 -3.39 1.25
C LEU A 493 -11.53 -4.79 1.64
N TYR A 494 -11.22 -5.16 2.86
CA TYR A 494 -11.48 -6.51 3.31
C TYR A 494 -12.97 -6.84 3.18
N GLY A 495 -13.27 -7.97 2.54
CA GLY A 495 -14.64 -8.40 2.27
C GLY A 495 -15.21 -7.92 0.92
N LEU A 496 -14.45 -7.18 0.10
CA LEU A 496 -14.83 -6.98 -1.29
C LEU A 496 -14.72 -8.30 -2.04
N GLN A 497 -15.85 -8.79 -2.56
CA GLN A 497 -15.94 -10.02 -3.34
C GLN A 497 -16.38 -9.75 -4.78
N ASP A 498 -17.27 -8.79 -4.96
CA ASP A 498 -17.90 -8.48 -6.24
C ASP A 498 -17.26 -7.25 -6.91
N VAL A 499 -16.53 -6.46 -6.15
CA VAL A 499 -15.94 -5.19 -6.60
C VAL A 499 -14.44 -5.17 -6.29
N GLN A 500 -13.65 -4.72 -7.25
CA GLN A 500 -12.20 -4.51 -7.08
C GLN A 500 -11.89 -3.04 -6.83
N GLU A 501 -10.87 -2.76 -6.03
CA GLU A 501 -10.43 -1.40 -5.75
C GLU A 501 -9.27 -0.99 -6.64
N LEU A 502 -9.35 0.20 -7.27
CA LEU A 502 -8.30 0.78 -8.12
C LEU A 502 -7.95 2.19 -7.65
N HIS A 503 -6.64 2.48 -7.62
CA HIS A 503 -6.08 3.78 -7.23
C HIS A 503 -5.29 4.40 -8.40
N PRO A 504 -5.94 5.07 -9.35
CA PRO A 504 -5.30 5.50 -10.61
C PRO A 504 -4.16 6.50 -10.39
N LEU A 505 -4.18 7.27 -9.31
CA LEU A 505 -3.09 8.17 -8.96
C LEU A 505 -1.79 7.44 -8.58
N LEU A 506 -1.85 6.16 -8.23
CA LEU A 506 -0.68 5.35 -7.91
C LEU A 506 -0.11 4.60 -9.13
N SER A 507 -0.35 5.10 -10.31
CA SER A 507 0.28 4.63 -11.54
C SER A 507 1.74 5.03 -11.59
N GLN A 508 2.64 4.11 -11.95
CA GLN A 508 4.09 4.33 -11.97
C GLN A 508 4.51 5.62 -12.72
N PRO A 509 3.99 5.94 -13.92
CA PRO A 509 4.42 7.17 -14.61
C PRO A 509 4.12 8.45 -13.81
N LEU A 510 3.00 8.49 -13.08
CA LEU A 510 2.64 9.62 -12.23
C LEU A 510 3.50 9.67 -10.96
N ILE A 511 3.81 8.52 -10.38
CA ILE A 511 4.74 8.42 -9.25
C ILE A 511 6.12 8.95 -9.67
N ASP A 512 6.65 8.49 -10.80
CA ASP A 512 7.94 8.89 -11.33
C ASP A 512 7.98 10.40 -11.62
N ALA A 513 6.92 10.97 -12.20
CA ALA A 513 6.80 12.41 -12.45
C ALA A 513 6.84 13.20 -11.13
N CYS A 514 6.05 12.81 -10.12
CA CYS A 514 6.02 13.48 -8.83
C CYS A 514 7.34 13.36 -8.05
N LEU A 515 8.06 12.23 -8.19
CA LEU A 515 9.37 12.04 -7.58
C LEU A 515 10.44 12.96 -8.18
N ARG A 516 10.38 13.29 -9.46
CA ARG A 516 11.30 14.24 -10.10
C ARG A 516 11.06 15.68 -9.69
N ILE A 517 9.85 16.03 -9.25
CA ILE A 517 9.50 17.41 -8.86
C ILE A 517 10.01 17.69 -7.44
N PRO A 518 10.82 18.76 -7.21
CA PRO A 518 11.26 19.14 -5.87
C PRO A 518 10.09 19.43 -4.93
N VAL A 519 10.23 19.05 -3.64
CA VAL A 519 9.13 19.20 -2.67
C VAL A 519 8.71 20.66 -2.47
N TYR A 520 9.63 21.62 -2.53
CA TYR A 520 9.28 23.05 -2.45
C TYR A 520 8.40 23.52 -3.61
N GLN A 521 8.50 22.90 -4.80
CA GLN A 521 7.58 23.17 -5.91
C GLN A 521 6.21 22.52 -5.70
N LEU A 522 6.16 21.29 -5.15
CA LEU A 522 4.88 20.65 -4.82
C LEU A 522 4.05 21.49 -3.83
N LEU A 523 4.71 22.28 -2.97
CA LEU A 523 4.11 23.13 -1.95
C LEU A 523 4.00 24.61 -2.37
N THR A 524 4.14 24.92 -3.65
CA THR A 524 4.10 26.29 -4.18
C THR A 524 2.84 27.05 -3.75
N GLY A 525 2.96 28.38 -3.59
CA GLY A 525 1.89 29.25 -3.14
C GLY A 525 1.53 29.12 -1.65
N GLY A 526 2.34 28.40 -0.88
CA GLY A 526 2.13 28.18 0.55
C GLY A 526 0.88 27.35 0.86
N LYS A 527 0.60 26.36 0.03
CA LYS A 527 -0.59 25.49 0.13
C LYS A 527 -0.19 24.03 0.05
N SER A 528 -0.87 23.19 0.81
CA SER A 528 -0.79 21.74 0.60
C SER A 528 -1.25 21.39 -0.82
N ARG A 529 -0.54 20.49 -1.51
CA ARG A 529 -0.78 20.18 -2.94
C ARG A 529 -0.72 21.41 -3.86
N GLY A 530 0.11 22.42 -3.53
CA GLY A 530 0.12 23.72 -4.20
C GLY A 530 0.27 23.61 -5.71
N LEU A 531 1.25 22.84 -6.19
CA LEU A 531 1.47 22.60 -7.61
C LEU A 531 0.30 21.91 -8.29
N ALA A 532 -0.26 20.85 -7.66
CA ALA A 532 -1.41 20.13 -8.21
C ALA A 532 -2.64 21.06 -8.31
N ARG A 533 -2.87 21.90 -7.29
CA ARG A 533 -3.94 22.91 -7.35
C ARG A 533 -3.76 23.90 -8.49
N LEU A 534 -2.53 24.29 -8.80
CA LEU A 534 -2.21 25.16 -9.93
C LEU A 534 -2.40 24.41 -11.25
N ALA A 535 -1.89 23.18 -11.36
CA ALA A 535 -1.95 22.38 -12.58
C ALA A 535 -3.37 22.00 -13.00
N PHE A 536 -4.29 21.82 -12.05
CA PHE A 536 -5.65 21.32 -12.29
C PHE A 536 -6.76 22.33 -11.96
N GLN A 537 -6.43 23.61 -11.78
CA GLN A 537 -7.39 24.64 -11.32
C GLN A 537 -8.59 24.83 -12.23
N ASP A 538 -8.45 24.59 -13.52
CA ASP A 538 -9.49 24.71 -14.54
C ASP A 538 -10.34 23.44 -14.69
N LEU A 539 -9.84 22.30 -14.21
CA LEU A 539 -10.57 21.02 -14.21
C LEU A 539 -11.45 20.84 -12.98
N LEU A 540 -11.28 21.67 -11.96
CA LEU A 540 -11.95 21.52 -10.66
C LEU A 540 -12.77 22.76 -10.30
N PRO A 541 -13.90 22.58 -9.56
CA PRO A 541 -14.63 23.72 -9.00
C PRO A 541 -13.71 24.56 -8.11
N ARG A 542 -13.84 25.88 -8.20
CA ARG A 542 -13.05 26.82 -7.38
C ARG A 542 -13.12 26.49 -5.88
N ALA A 543 -14.31 26.08 -5.39
CA ALA A 543 -14.50 25.69 -3.98
C ALA A 543 -13.56 24.55 -3.55
N ILE A 544 -13.29 23.57 -4.44
CA ILE A 544 -12.34 22.47 -4.19
C ILE A 544 -10.89 22.96 -4.28
N VAL A 545 -10.58 23.79 -5.30
CA VAL A 545 -9.22 24.31 -5.53
C VAL A 545 -8.72 25.17 -4.36
N VAL A 546 -9.58 26.00 -3.77
CA VAL A 546 -9.17 26.92 -2.68
C VAL A 546 -9.25 26.29 -1.28
N ARG A 547 -9.96 25.18 -1.12
CA ARG A 547 -10.16 24.50 0.16
C ARG A 547 -8.83 24.04 0.76
N GLN A 548 -8.56 24.41 2.02
CA GLN A 548 -7.34 23.98 2.76
C GLN A 548 -7.60 22.86 3.76
N GLY A 549 -8.82 22.75 4.29
CA GLY A 549 -9.22 21.72 5.25
C GLY A 549 -9.71 20.45 4.56
N LYS A 550 -9.64 19.32 5.26
CA LYS A 550 -10.28 18.05 4.89
C LYS A 550 -11.03 17.55 6.13
N GLY A 551 -12.22 17.02 5.94
CA GLY A 551 -12.94 16.32 7.01
C GLY A 551 -12.09 15.13 7.51
N GLN A 552 -12.24 14.84 8.78
CA GLN A 552 -11.49 13.76 9.43
C GLN A 552 -12.49 12.76 10.03
N THR A 553 -12.31 11.49 9.73
CA THR A 553 -13.07 10.38 10.33
C THR A 553 -12.63 10.08 11.78
N THR A 554 -11.78 10.94 12.34
CA THR A 554 -11.19 10.78 13.68
C THR A 554 -12.26 10.76 14.77
N GLN A 555 -13.23 11.68 14.72
CA GLN A 555 -14.29 11.76 15.73
C GLN A 555 -15.24 10.56 15.65
N PHE A 556 -15.57 10.14 14.41
CA PHE A 556 -16.33 8.91 14.18
C PHE A 556 -15.63 7.71 14.83
N THR A 557 -14.35 7.50 14.55
CA THR A 557 -13.58 6.39 15.12
C THR A 557 -13.49 6.47 16.64
N LEU A 558 -13.23 7.67 17.20
CA LEU A 558 -13.21 7.87 18.65
C LEU A 558 -14.56 7.58 19.30
N SER A 559 -15.67 7.97 18.67
CA SER A 559 -17.02 7.68 19.15
C SER A 559 -17.30 6.18 19.16
N LEU A 560 -16.92 5.48 18.11
CA LEU A 560 -17.04 4.02 18.03
C LEU A 560 -16.23 3.32 19.11
N LEU A 561 -14.96 3.69 19.31
CA LEU A 561 -14.11 3.11 20.36
C LEU A 561 -14.66 3.40 21.76
N ARG A 562 -15.18 4.61 22.02
CA ARG A 562 -15.80 4.96 23.32
C ARG A 562 -16.98 4.06 23.65
N ARG A 563 -17.85 3.77 22.69
CA ARG A 563 -19.00 2.88 22.88
C ARG A 563 -18.58 1.42 23.03
N SER A 564 -17.53 1.03 22.36
CA SER A 564 -17.01 -0.33 22.39
C SER A 564 -16.08 -0.62 23.57
N ARG A 565 -15.95 0.30 24.54
CA ARG A 565 -15.05 0.13 25.72
C ARG A 565 -15.22 -1.19 26.47
N PRO A 566 -16.44 -1.68 26.78
CA PRO A 566 -16.58 -2.97 27.45
C PRO A 566 -15.93 -4.08 26.65
N LEU A 567 -16.17 -4.11 25.35
CA LEU A 567 -15.59 -5.08 24.43
C LEU A 567 -14.06 -4.91 24.32
N LEU A 568 -13.56 -3.68 24.21
CA LEU A 568 -12.11 -3.41 24.19
C LEU A 568 -11.44 -3.88 25.48
N THR A 569 -12.11 -3.70 26.64
CA THR A 569 -11.61 -4.18 27.92
C THR A 569 -11.49 -5.70 27.94
N GLU A 570 -12.53 -6.39 27.50
CA GLU A 570 -12.51 -7.85 27.38
C GLU A 570 -11.42 -8.35 26.43
N LEU A 571 -11.35 -7.77 25.22
CA LEU A 571 -10.42 -8.19 24.19
C LEU A 571 -8.96 -7.91 24.54
N LEU A 572 -8.66 -6.75 25.14
CA LEU A 572 -7.28 -6.30 25.33
C LEU A 572 -6.72 -6.61 26.74
N LEU A 573 -7.56 -6.81 27.75
CA LEU A 573 -7.10 -7.16 29.10
C LEU A 573 -7.25 -8.66 29.43
N HIS A 574 -7.88 -9.43 28.55
CA HIS A 574 -8.09 -10.88 28.70
C HIS A 574 -7.88 -11.64 27.40
N GLY A 575 -7.29 -10.97 26.38
CA GLY A 575 -7.04 -11.54 25.06
C GLY A 575 -5.67 -12.20 24.91
N LEU A 576 -5.36 -12.59 23.67
CA LEU A 576 -4.12 -13.28 23.31
C LEU A 576 -2.88 -12.38 23.50
N LEU A 577 -2.99 -11.08 23.21
CA LEU A 577 -1.88 -10.14 23.44
C LEU A 577 -1.53 -10.01 24.92
N ASP A 578 -2.54 -9.97 25.78
CA ASP A 578 -2.35 -9.90 27.24
C ASP A 578 -1.77 -11.20 27.79
N GLN A 579 -2.22 -12.38 27.31
CA GLN A 579 -1.68 -13.69 27.68
C GLN A 579 -0.18 -13.85 27.32
N GLN A 580 0.31 -13.07 26.37
CA GLN A 580 1.73 -13.01 25.98
C GLN A 580 2.50 -11.90 26.70
N ASP A 581 1.90 -11.25 27.70
CA ASP A 581 2.48 -10.13 28.45
C ASP A 581 2.94 -8.93 27.57
N LEU A 582 2.41 -8.82 26.35
CA LEU A 582 2.82 -7.77 25.39
C LEU A 582 2.25 -6.40 25.73
N LEU A 583 1.16 -6.34 26.48
CA LEU A 583 0.42 -5.11 26.75
C LEU A 583 0.68 -4.57 28.18
N ASP A 584 0.89 -3.27 28.29
CA ASP A 584 0.87 -2.58 29.58
C ASP A 584 -0.57 -2.45 30.10
N ARG A 585 -0.96 -3.37 30.99
CA ARG A 585 -2.31 -3.44 31.56
C ARG A 585 -2.70 -2.16 32.26
N ASN A 586 -1.78 -1.51 33.00
CA ASN A 586 -2.07 -0.29 33.74
C ASN A 586 -2.36 0.89 32.79
N ALA A 587 -1.56 1.04 31.75
CA ALA A 587 -1.76 2.05 30.74
C ALA A 587 -3.09 1.84 30.00
N LEU A 588 -3.43 0.60 29.62
CA LEU A 588 -4.72 0.28 28.99
C LEU A 588 -5.90 0.50 29.91
N GLN A 589 -5.86 0.00 31.14
CA GLN A 589 -6.92 0.20 32.13
C GLN A 589 -7.19 1.70 32.37
N SER A 590 -6.15 2.52 32.43
CA SER A 590 -6.30 3.97 32.63
C SER A 590 -7.11 4.64 31.51
N VAL A 591 -6.90 4.22 30.25
CA VAL A 591 -7.56 4.80 29.06
C VAL A 591 -8.95 4.19 28.81
N LEU A 592 -9.14 2.92 29.19
CA LEU A 592 -10.41 2.23 29.00
C LEU A 592 -11.45 2.53 30.10
N ARG A 593 -11.12 3.26 31.16
CA ARG A 593 -12.08 3.70 32.18
C ARG A 593 -13.18 4.56 31.53
N PRO A 594 -14.46 4.39 31.93
CA PRO A 594 -15.59 5.13 31.34
C PRO A 594 -15.39 6.65 31.37
N ASP A 595 -14.84 7.18 32.46
CA ASP A 595 -14.68 8.62 32.70
C ASP A 595 -13.43 9.23 32.05
N THR A 596 -12.56 8.42 31.44
CA THR A 596 -11.35 8.92 30.78
C THR A 596 -11.67 9.38 29.35
N PRO A 597 -11.38 10.62 28.96
CA PRO A 597 -11.52 11.04 27.58
C PRO A 597 -10.59 10.25 26.67
N LEU A 598 -11.12 9.65 25.61
CA LEU A 598 -10.28 9.13 24.53
C LEU A 598 -9.87 10.29 23.63
N ASP A 599 -8.58 10.49 23.50
CA ASP A 599 -7.97 11.49 22.63
C ASP A 599 -7.36 10.86 21.37
N TRP A 600 -6.93 11.70 20.45
CA TRP A 600 -6.30 11.26 19.21
C TRP A 600 -4.98 10.51 19.43
N THR A 601 -4.28 10.73 20.58
CA THR A 601 -2.99 10.07 20.87
C THR A 601 -3.18 8.60 21.24
N ALA A 602 -4.36 8.23 21.76
CA ALA A 602 -4.72 6.86 22.07
C ALA A 602 -5.32 6.12 20.87
N LEU A 603 -5.85 6.87 19.88
CA LEU A 603 -6.62 6.32 18.77
C LEU A 603 -5.88 5.22 17.99
N PHE A 604 -4.74 5.58 17.39
CA PHE A 604 -3.98 4.63 16.56
C PHE A 604 -3.41 3.45 17.34
N PRO A 605 -2.81 3.66 18.55
CA PRO A 605 -2.36 2.54 19.36
C PRO A 605 -3.47 1.58 19.78
N LEU A 606 -4.66 2.07 20.17
CA LEU A 606 -5.80 1.21 20.50
C LEU A 606 -6.31 0.44 19.27
N CYS A 607 -6.41 1.10 18.11
CA CYS A 607 -6.77 0.44 16.87
C CYS A 607 -5.75 -0.64 16.48
N ALA A 608 -4.45 -0.40 16.71
CA ALA A 608 -3.42 -1.38 16.46
C ALA A 608 -3.56 -2.59 17.39
N CYS A 609 -3.76 -2.37 18.68
CA CYS A 609 -3.98 -3.46 19.64
C CYS A 609 -5.22 -4.28 19.28
N LEU A 610 -6.35 -3.62 19.00
CA LEU A 610 -7.59 -4.30 18.60
C LEU A 610 -7.38 -5.11 17.30
N THR A 611 -6.75 -4.52 16.30
CA THR A 611 -6.51 -5.20 15.02
C THR A 611 -5.59 -6.42 15.19
N ALA A 612 -4.51 -6.29 15.96
CA ALA A 612 -3.60 -7.40 16.24
C ALA A 612 -4.28 -8.52 17.01
N GLU A 613 -5.07 -8.19 18.04
CA GLU A 613 -5.83 -9.17 18.82
C GLU A 613 -6.81 -9.96 17.95
N LEU A 614 -7.60 -9.26 17.12
CA LEU A 614 -8.55 -9.90 16.22
C LEU A 614 -7.85 -10.77 15.16
N TRP A 615 -6.72 -10.29 14.63
CA TRP A 615 -5.92 -11.04 13.67
C TRP A 615 -5.36 -12.33 14.30
N LEU A 616 -4.81 -12.25 15.52
CA LEU A 616 -4.29 -13.39 16.26
C LEU A 616 -5.36 -14.47 16.48
N ARG A 617 -6.58 -14.07 16.81
CA ARG A 617 -7.72 -15.00 16.99
C ARG A 617 -8.04 -15.81 15.73
N GLY A 618 -7.68 -15.31 14.55
CA GLY A 618 -7.79 -16.05 13.29
C GLY A 618 -6.71 -17.12 13.12
N TRP A 619 -5.55 -16.97 13.76
CA TRP A 619 -4.40 -17.86 13.57
C TRP A 619 -4.08 -18.76 14.74
N VAL A 620 -4.34 -18.32 15.97
CA VAL A 620 -4.04 -19.09 17.19
C VAL A 620 -5.28 -19.90 17.57
N HIS A 621 -5.19 -21.21 17.51
CA HIS A 621 -6.18 -22.09 18.13
C HIS A 621 -6.05 -21.98 19.65
N ARG A 622 -7.17 -21.95 20.40
CA ARG A 622 -7.18 -21.79 21.86
C ARG A 622 -6.32 -22.82 22.62
N ASP A 623 -6.05 -23.96 22.00
CA ASP A 623 -5.27 -25.06 22.59
C ASP A 623 -3.74 -24.92 22.38
N ALA A 624 -3.27 -23.89 21.64
CA ALA A 624 -1.86 -23.68 21.31
C ALA A 624 -1.19 -22.54 22.08
N VAL A 625 -1.80 -22.06 23.18
CA VAL A 625 -1.37 -20.87 23.93
C VAL A 625 -0.06 -21.08 24.73
N ASP A 626 0.44 -22.31 24.85
CA ASP A 626 1.63 -22.64 25.67
C ASP A 626 2.99 -22.32 25.03
N GLN A 627 3.04 -21.77 23.82
CA GLN A 627 4.30 -21.31 23.23
C GLN A 627 4.59 -19.86 23.67
N ARG A 628 5.14 -19.68 24.87
CA ARG A 628 5.74 -18.39 25.27
C ARG A 628 6.78 -18.00 24.22
N PRO A 629 6.85 -16.71 23.80
CA PRO A 629 7.94 -16.24 22.98
C PRO A 629 9.24 -16.52 23.74
N ALA A 630 10.04 -17.46 23.26
CA ALA A 630 11.42 -17.57 23.70
C ALA A 630 12.02 -16.15 23.63
N ALA A 631 12.70 -15.73 24.69
CA ALA A 631 13.28 -14.40 24.79
C ALA A 631 13.80 -14.00 23.40
N LEU A 632 13.39 -12.80 22.91
CA LEU A 632 13.72 -12.32 21.57
C LEU A 632 15.25 -12.29 21.42
N GLU A 633 15.84 -13.45 21.19
CA GLU A 633 17.28 -13.63 21.08
C GLU A 633 17.79 -12.85 19.88
N THR A 634 18.70 -11.98 20.19
CA THR A 634 19.58 -11.25 19.29
C THR A 634 20.40 -12.25 18.47
N THR A 635 19.89 -12.76 17.37
CA THR A 635 20.74 -13.39 16.36
C THR A 635 21.00 -12.35 15.28
N ILE A 636 22.13 -11.70 15.42
CA ILE A 636 22.77 -10.90 14.37
C ILE A 636 23.41 -11.90 13.39
N HIS A 637 22.89 -11.95 12.16
CA HIS A 637 23.65 -12.39 10.99
C HIS A 637 23.33 -11.51 9.79
#